data_f1d7a9a60fca6891958f49796fa1feb4
#
_entry.id   f1d7a9a60fca6891958f49796fa1feb4
#
_cell.length_a   1.000
_cell.length_b   1.000
_cell.length_c   1.000
_cell.angle_alpha   90.00
_cell.angle_beta   90.00
_cell.angle_gamma   90.00
#
_symmetry.space_group_name_H-M   'P 1'
#
loop_
_entity.id
_entity.type
_entity.pdbx_description
1 polymer ?
#
loop_
_entity_poly.entity_id
_entity_poly.type
_entity_poly.pdbx_seq_one_letter_code
_entity_poly.pdbx_strand_id
1 'polypeptide(L)'
;MQTVSDYFGSLVFDDRVMRARLPAKVYKSLKKTIDEGVSLDNQVANAVAEAMRDWAVEHGATHFTHWFQPLTGITAEKHDSFISPSPDGGVIMEFSGKELIQGEPDASSFPSGGLRATFEARGYTAWDPTSYAFLKGKTLCIPTAFCSYGGEALDKKTPLLRSMQAINKQAMRVLKLFGNEDVKCVKTSVGPEQEYFLVDREMFDKRKDLVFCGRTLFGAKPPKGQELDDHYFGSIKPRVAEFMEDLNEELWKLGILAKTEHNEVAPAQHELAPIYTTTNIATDHNQLTMEIMQKVALRHGLVCLLHEKPFAGVNGSGKHNNWSIATDTGVNLLTPGETPYENAQFLLFLCAVIQAVDDYQDLLRLSVATAGNDHRLGANEAPPAVVSIFLGDELTAILDAIEADAPYNAAEKTVMKLGVHVLPKFLRDTTDRNRTSPFAFTGNKFEFRMLGSANSIACTNIMLNGAVAQSLKGFADALEKADDFEGALHDLIRRTIHAHKRIIFNGNGYDDAWIKEATEQRGLLNLRTTPDAMPTLLEKKNVDMLTGLKIFTKAELESRYEIMMENYVKTVTIEAQTMLDMTRKEILPAVAGYTKELTETLAAKRAILPSLPAKYETGTITKLSSLLDQIDAAADDLEKTTLQIKAIDSVTESAFQIRDAMLPRMAALRVVCDEAEPLTAERFWPFPTYDKLLFGVR
;
A
#
# COMPACT_ATOMS: atom_id res chain seq x y z
N MET A 1 -29.17 22.37 -7.72
CA MET A 1 -27.85 21.86 -7.21
C MET A 1 -27.82 20.38 -7.58
N GLN A 2 -26.82 19.92 -8.32
CA GLN A 2 -26.65 18.49 -8.62
C GLN A 2 -26.30 17.76 -7.32
N THR A 3 -26.90 16.61 -7.08
CA THR A 3 -26.57 15.74 -5.95
C THR A 3 -25.47 14.76 -6.36
N VAL A 4 -24.77 14.15 -5.41
CA VAL A 4 -23.72 13.15 -5.69
C VAL A 4 -24.25 12.00 -6.57
N SER A 5 -25.50 11.58 -6.35
CA SER A 5 -26.15 10.53 -7.16
C SER A 5 -26.33 10.90 -8.64
N ASP A 6 -26.35 12.20 -8.97
CA ASP A 6 -26.53 12.66 -10.36
C ASP A 6 -25.25 12.56 -11.19
N TYR A 7 -24.08 12.66 -10.53
CA TYR A 7 -22.78 12.62 -11.22
C TYR A 7 -21.85 11.45 -10.83
N PHE A 8 -22.24 10.62 -9.85
CA PHE A 8 -21.45 9.46 -9.46
C PHE A 8 -21.23 8.51 -10.64
N GLY A 9 -19.96 8.22 -10.94
CA GLY A 9 -19.56 7.38 -12.07
C GLY A 9 -19.78 8.02 -13.45
N SER A 10 -19.97 9.35 -13.52
CA SER A 10 -20.20 10.06 -14.80
C SER A 10 -19.00 9.95 -15.77
N LEU A 11 -17.80 9.71 -15.26
CA LEU A 11 -16.58 9.55 -16.04
C LEU A 11 -16.14 8.07 -16.17
N VAL A 12 -17.07 7.12 -15.98
CA VAL A 12 -16.80 5.68 -16.05
C VAL A 12 -17.67 5.01 -17.10
N PHE A 13 -17.09 4.19 -17.95
CA PHE A 13 -17.81 3.32 -18.88
C PHE A 13 -18.26 2.07 -18.13
N ASP A 14 -19.18 2.26 -17.17
CA ASP A 14 -19.68 1.23 -16.25
C ASP A 14 -20.80 0.35 -16.86
N ASP A 15 -21.33 -0.57 -16.07
CA ASP A 15 -22.42 -1.47 -16.49
C ASP A 15 -23.67 -0.71 -16.96
N ARG A 16 -23.97 0.47 -16.37
CA ARG A 16 -25.12 1.31 -16.77
C ARG A 16 -24.91 1.87 -18.17
N VAL A 17 -23.71 2.37 -18.45
CA VAL A 17 -23.32 2.93 -19.75
C VAL A 17 -23.27 1.82 -20.80
N MET A 18 -22.66 0.67 -20.47
CA MET A 18 -22.60 -0.50 -21.35
C MET A 18 -24.00 -0.98 -21.75
N ARG A 19 -24.90 -1.09 -20.79
CA ARG A 19 -26.30 -1.52 -21.04
C ARG A 19 -27.09 -0.54 -21.92
N ALA A 20 -26.82 0.74 -21.78
CA ALA A 20 -27.49 1.78 -22.55
C ALA A 20 -26.96 1.90 -24.00
N ARG A 21 -25.67 1.58 -24.23
CA ARG A 21 -24.99 1.86 -25.50
C ARG A 21 -24.72 0.63 -26.36
N LEU A 22 -24.60 -0.55 -25.74
CA LEU A 22 -24.31 -1.78 -26.47
C LEU A 22 -25.57 -2.46 -26.96
N PRO A 23 -25.56 -3.04 -28.18
CA PRO A 23 -26.62 -3.95 -28.60
C PRO A 23 -26.80 -5.09 -27.58
N ALA A 24 -28.03 -5.50 -27.31
CA ALA A 24 -28.34 -6.48 -26.25
C ALA A 24 -27.55 -7.80 -26.34
N LYS A 25 -27.23 -8.27 -27.56
CA LYS A 25 -26.42 -9.47 -27.76
C LYS A 25 -24.95 -9.24 -27.38
N VAL A 26 -24.39 -8.07 -27.74
CA VAL A 26 -23.02 -7.66 -27.43
C VAL A 26 -22.88 -7.52 -25.90
N TYR A 27 -23.81 -6.80 -25.26
CA TYR A 27 -23.82 -6.65 -23.82
C TYR A 27 -23.86 -8.00 -23.08
N LYS A 28 -24.74 -8.92 -23.49
CA LYS A 28 -24.82 -10.26 -22.90
C LYS A 28 -23.53 -11.06 -23.07
N SER A 29 -22.88 -10.99 -24.25
CA SER A 29 -21.61 -11.66 -24.50
C SER A 29 -20.50 -11.08 -23.63
N LEU A 30 -20.40 -9.75 -23.53
CA LEU A 30 -19.41 -9.07 -22.69
C LEU A 30 -19.62 -9.43 -21.21
N LYS A 31 -20.87 -9.41 -20.73
CA LYS A 31 -21.20 -9.84 -19.35
C LYS A 31 -20.78 -11.27 -19.06
N LYS A 32 -20.97 -12.17 -20.00
CA LYS A 32 -20.53 -13.56 -19.85
C LYS A 32 -18.98 -13.64 -19.73
N THR A 33 -18.26 -12.83 -20.49
CA THR A 33 -16.79 -12.72 -20.33
C THR A 33 -16.41 -12.21 -18.93
N ILE A 34 -17.08 -11.16 -18.45
CA ILE A 34 -16.81 -10.54 -17.14
C ILE A 34 -17.16 -11.48 -15.98
N ASP A 35 -18.31 -12.14 -16.04
CA ASP A 35 -18.85 -12.90 -14.93
C ASP A 35 -18.36 -14.38 -14.91
N GLU A 36 -18.15 -14.98 -16.09
CA GLU A 36 -17.83 -16.41 -16.24
C GLU A 36 -16.40 -16.66 -16.77
N GLY A 37 -15.66 -15.63 -17.17
CA GLY A 37 -14.29 -15.75 -17.71
C GLY A 37 -14.20 -16.39 -19.11
N VAL A 38 -15.28 -16.35 -19.89
CA VAL A 38 -15.31 -16.84 -21.27
C VAL A 38 -14.54 -15.86 -22.17
N SER A 39 -13.73 -16.37 -23.12
CA SER A 39 -12.98 -15.54 -24.04
C SER A 39 -13.87 -14.62 -24.88
N LEU A 40 -13.42 -13.39 -25.10
CA LEU A 40 -14.13 -12.37 -25.86
C LEU A 40 -14.05 -12.66 -27.36
N ASP A 41 -15.18 -12.49 -28.06
CA ASP A 41 -15.25 -12.52 -29.53
C ASP A 41 -14.77 -11.18 -30.11
N ASN A 42 -13.99 -11.22 -31.21
CA ASN A 42 -13.47 -10.03 -31.88
C ASN A 42 -14.59 -9.09 -32.41
N GLN A 43 -15.74 -9.64 -32.82
CA GLN A 43 -16.88 -8.81 -33.23
C GLN A 43 -17.49 -8.05 -32.04
N VAL A 44 -17.54 -8.71 -30.89
CA VAL A 44 -17.96 -8.08 -29.62
C VAL A 44 -16.99 -6.96 -29.25
N ALA A 45 -15.69 -7.20 -29.37
CA ALA A 45 -14.67 -6.19 -29.07
C ALA A 45 -14.80 -4.94 -29.96
N ASN A 46 -15.04 -5.08 -31.27
CA ASN A 46 -15.26 -3.94 -32.16
C ASN A 46 -16.48 -3.10 -31.72
N ALA A 47 -17.59 -3.74 -31.45
CA ALA A 47 -18.80 -3.02 -31.02
C ALA A 47 -18.60 -2.31 -29.65
N VAL A 48 -17.83 -2.91 -28.75
CA VAL A 48 -17.47 -2.28 -27.46
C VAL A 48 -16.53 -1.09 -27.67
N ALA A 49 -15.52 -1.24 -28.52
CA ALA A 49 -14.57 -0.16 -28.84
C ALA A 49 -15.26 1.05 -29.45
N GLU A 50 -16.16 0.85 -30.43
CA GLU A 50 -16.97 1.94 -31.02
C GLU A 50 -17.82 2.65 -29.96
N ALA A 51 -18.52 1.89 -29.11
CA ALA A 51 -19.35 2.47 -28.06
C ALA A 51 -18.51 3.23 -27.00
N MET A 52 -17.33 2.73 -26.64
CA MET A 52 -16.40 3.42 -25.75
C MET A 52 -15.88 4.72 -26.37
N ARG A 53 -15.49 4.70 -27.63
CA ARG A 53 -15.04 5.88 -28.36
C ARG A 53 -16.13 6.93 -28.42
N ASP A 54 -17.31 6.57 -28.85
CA ASP A 54 -18.44 7.50 -29.00
C ASP A 54 -18.78 8.14 -27.65
N TRP A 55 -18.86 7.33 -26.60
CA TRP A 55 -19.06 7.82 -25.24
C TRP A 55 -17.92 8.76 -24.80
N ALA A 56 -16.68 8.39 -25.03
CA ALA A 56 -15.53 9.20 -24.62
C ALA A 56 -15.47 10.54 -25.38
N VAL A 57 -15.73 10.52 -26.70
CA VAL A 57 -15.75 11.73 -27.55
C VAL A 57 -16.88 12.66 -27.16
N GLU A 58 -18.07 12.15 -26.83
CA GLU A 58 -19.20 12.95 -26.30
C GLU A 58 -18.84 13.67 -24.97
N HIS A 59 -17.91 13.09 -24.18
CA HIS A 59 -17.36 13.69 -22.96
C HIS A 59 -16.11 14.56 -23.23
N GLY A 60 -15.75 14.80 -24.50
CA GLY A 60 -14.64 15.67 -24.90
C GLY A 60 -13.26 15.00 -24.94
N ALA A 61 -13.20 13.68 -24.89
CA ALA A 61 -11.95 12.96 -25.04
C ALA A 61 -11.43 13.05 -26.48
N THR A 62 -10.11 13.14 -26.62
CA THR A 62 -9.38 13.18 -27.90
C THR A 62 -8.37 12.06 -28.02
N HIS A 63 -8.03 11.42 -26.92
CA HIS A 63 -7.02 10.39 -26.81
C HIS A 63 -7.54 9.19 -26.03
N PHE A 64 -6.87 8.05 -26.20
CA PHE A 64 -7.01 6.87 -25.36
C PHE A 64 -5.63 6.41 -24.88
N THR A 65 -5.63 5.61 -23.82
CA THR A 65 -4.42 4.95 -23.34
C THR A 65 -4.76 3.58 -22.75
N HIS A 66 -3.87 2.63 -22.97
CA HIS A 66 -3.84 1.41 -22.15
C HIS A 66 -3.21 1.75 -20.81
N TRP A 67 -4.02 1.78 -19.78
CA TRP A 67 -3.66 2.13 -18.42
C TRP A 67 -3.36 0.87 -17.63
N PHE A 68 -2.16 0.75 -17.08
CA PHE A 68 -1.75 -0.44 -16.34
C PHE A 68 -0.90 -0.12 -15.12
N GLN A 69 -0.71 -1.12 -14.25
CA GLN A 69 0.06 -1.03 -13.01
C GLN A 69 1.44 -1.68 -13.22
N PRO A 70 2.51 -0.90 -13.44
CA PRO A 70 3.85 -1.41 -13.65
C PRO A 70 4.43 -2.00 -12.35
N LEU A 71 5.57 -2.70 -12.44
CA LEU A 71 6.27 -3.21 -11.26
C LEU A 71 6.84 -2.08 -10.39
N THR A 72 7.17 -0.95 -10.98
CA THR A 72 7.62 0.27 -10.31
C THR A 72 6.71 1.45 -10.64
N GLY A 73 6.55 2.39 -9.69
CA GLY A 73 5.64 3.53 -9.85
C GLY A 73 4.18 3.19 -9.58
N ILE A 74 3.30 4.17 -9.79
CA ILE A 74 1.86 4.05 -9.51
C ILE A 74 1.14 3.46 -10.70
N THR A 75 1.16 4.17 -11.85
CA THR A 75 0.52 3.74 -13.10
C THR A 75 1.40 4.08 -14.31
N ALA A 76 1.16 3.43 -15.43
CA ALA A 76 1.82 3.70 -16.69
C ALA A 76 0.78 3.94 -17.81
N GLU A 77 1.09 4.88 -18.71
CA GLU A 77 0.22 5.35 -19.78
C GLU A 77 1.05 5.70 -21.01
N LYS A 78 0.46 5.47 -22.20
CA LYS A 78 0.92 5.99 -23.47
C LYS A 78 -0.29 6.49 -24.24
N HIS A 79 -0.42 7.81 -24.39
CA HIS A 79 -1.59 8.42 -25.00
C HIS A 79 -1.51 8.37 -26.51
N ASP A 80 -2.45 7.68 -27.14
CA ASP A 80 -2.66 7.69 -28.59
C ASP A 80 -3.93 8.47 -28.91
N SER A 81 -3.92 9.26 -29.99
CA SER A 81 -5.09 10.03 -30.41
C SER A 81 -6.05 9.14 -31.17
N PHE A 82 -7.35 9.45 -31.10
CA PHE A 82 -8.37 8.76 -31.91
C PHE A 82 -8.33 9.12 -33.39
N ILE A 83 -7.48 10.06 -33.84
CA ILE A 83 -7.49 10.54 -35.22
C ILE A 83 -6.91 9.52 -36.20
N SER A 84 -7.62 9.32 -37.30
CA SER A 84 -7.12 8.62 -38.49
C SER A 84 -7.29 9.51 -39.71
N PRO A 85 -6.40 9.43 -40.71
CA PRO A 85 -6.51 10.23 -41.93
C PRO A 85 -7.74 9.81 -42.73
N SER A 86 -8.50 10.81 -43.23
CA SER A 86 -9.61 10.59 -44.14
C SER A 86 -9.11 10.73 -45.62
N PRO A 87 -9.72 10.00 -46.57
CA PRO A 87 -9.31 10.06 -47.99
C PRO A 87 -9.40 11.45 -48.63
N ASP A 88 -10.20 12.34 -48.10
CA ASP A 88 -10.38 13.72 -48.53
C ASP A 88 -9.35 14.71 -47.96
N GLY A 89 -8.36 14.21 -47.19
CA GLY A 89 -7.34 15.02 -46.54
C GLY A 89 -7.72 15.56 -45.19
N GLY A 90 -8.89 15.19 -44.65
CA GLY A 90 -9.33 15.46 -43.29
C GLY A 90 -8.90 14.40 -42.31
N VAL A 91 -9.59 14.35 -41.16
CA VAL A 91 -9.42 13.31 -40.12
C VAL A 91 -10.77 12.78 -39.67
N ILE A 92 -10.78 11.52 -39.30
CA ILE A 92 -11.91 10.86 -38.63
C ILE A 92 -11.47 10.38 -37.26
N MET A 93 -12.43 10.16 -36.37
CA MET A 93 -12.18 9.58 -35.05
C MET A 93 -12.44 8.08 -35.12
N GLU A 94 -11.41 7.28 -34.93
CA GLU A 94 -11.47 5.81 -34.99
C GLU A 94 -10.92 5.19 -33.69
N PHE A 95 -11.48 4.05 -33.33
CA PHE A 95 -10.97 3.18 -32.30
C PHE A 95 -11.51 1.78 -32.55
N SER A 96 -10.64 0.85 -32.89
CA SER A 96 -10.99 -0.51 -33.28
C SER A 96 -10.97 -1.47 -32.08
N GLY A 97 -11.65 -2.60 -32.23
CA GLY A 97 -11.55 -3.70 -31.27
C GLY A 97 -10.15 -4.26 -31.13
N LYS A 98 -9.32 -4.18 -32.17
CA LYS A 98 -7.89 -4.56 -32.08
C LYS A 98 -7.14 -3.61 -31.15
N GLU A 99 -7.36 -2.31 -31.29
CA GLU A 99 -6.75 -1.30 -30.41
C GLU A 99 -7.29 -1.36 -28.98
N LEU A 100 -8.54 -1.76 -28.79
CA LEU A 100 -9.09 -2.02 -27.46
C LEU A 100 -8.41 -3.24 -26.79
N ILE A 101 -8.35 -4.37 -27.52
CA ILE A 101 -7.87 -5.63 -26.93
C ILE A 101 -6.37 -5.59 -26.67
N GLN A 102 -5.57 -5.02 -27.57
CA GLN A 102 -4.12 -5.14 -27.58
C GLN A 102 -3.44 -3.81 -27.91
N GLY A 103 -2.45 -3.44 -27.10
CA GLY A 103 -1.46 -2.42 -27.42
C GLY A 103 -0.07 -3.03 -27.53
N GLU A 104 0.82 -2.35 -28.23
CA GLU A 104 2.22 -2.75 -28.42
C GLU A 104 3.16 -1.62 -27.95
N PRO A 105 3.25 -1.35 -26.63
CA PRO A 105 4.15 -0.32 -26.13
C PRO A 105 5.61 -0.74 -26.28
N ASP A 106 6.50 0.24 -26.37
CA ASP A 106 7.94 0.00 -26.22
C ASP A 106 8.26 -0.42 -24.78
N ALA A 107 8.70 -1.64 -24.62
CA ALA A 107 9.05 -2.23 -23.33
C ALA A 107 10.55 -2.12 -23.00
N SER A 108 11.37 -1.49 -23.85
CA SER A 108 12.83 -1.45 -23.69
C SER A 108 13.29 -0.76 -22.41
N SER A 109 12.50 0.21 -21.92
CA SER A 109 12.80 0.97 -20.69
C SER A 109 12.13 0.43 -19.42
N PHE A 110 11.25 -0.58 -19.54
CA PHE A 110 10.60 -1.16 -18.35
C PHE A 110 11.53 -2.12 -17.61
N PRO A 111 11.55 -2.11 -16.26
CA PRO A 111 12.27 -3.10 -15.49
C PRO A 111 11.78 -4.51 -15.83
N SER A 112 12.68 -5.38 -16.25
CA SER A 112 12.33 -6.76 -16.65
C SER A 112 13.00 -7.84 -15.80
N GLY A 113 13.97 -7.48 -14.94
CA GLY A 113 14.68 -8.43 -14.09
C GLY A 113 15.21 -9.65 -14.85
N GLY A 114 15.75 -9.43 -16.05
CA GLY A 114 16.30 -10.49 -16.90
C GLY A 114 15.29 -11.27 -17.76
N LEU A 115 13.98 -11.01 -17.65
CA LEU A 115 12.97 -11.66 -18.51
C LEU A 115 13.04 -11.26 -19.97
N ARG A 116 13.64 -10.11 -20.28
CA ARG A 116 13.74 -9.57 -21.62
C ARG A 116 15.18 -9.62 -22.10
N ALA A 117 15.40 -10.13 -23.32
CA ALA A 117 16.69 -10.00 -23.96
C ALA A 117 16.97 -8.51 -24.30
N THR A 118 18.25 -8.12 -24.32
CA THR A 118 18.65 -6.72 -24.50
C THR A 118 18.12 -6.10 -25.80
N PHE A 119 17.96 -6.91 -26.84
CA PHE A 119 17.46 -6.48 -28.16
C PHE A 119 15.94 -6.47 -28.29
N GLU A 120 15.21 -7.00 -27.33
CA GLU A 120 13.74 -7.01 -27.33
C GLU A 120 13.23 -5.67 -26.86
N ALA A 121 12.43 -4.99 -27.69
CA ALA A 121 11.82 -3.71 -27.36
C ALA A 121 10.30 -3.79 -27.21
N ARG A 122 9.65 -4.83 -27.78
CA ARG A 122 8.20 -4.95 -27.81
C ARG A 122 7.67 -5.59 -26.52
N GLY A 123 6.60 -5.00 -25.99
CA GLY A 123 5.72 -5.62 -24.99
C GLY A 123 4.28 -5.57 -25.48
N TYR A 124 3.39 -6.20 -24.74
CA TYR A 124 1.96 -6.20 -25.05
C TYR A 124 1.15 -5.77 -23.84
N THR A 125 0.14 -4.92 -24.11
CA THR A 125 -0.94 -4.67 -23.17
C THR A 125 -2.18 -5.44 -23.63
N ALA A 126 -2.96 -5.96 -22.67
CA ALA A 126 -4.18 -6.71 -22.96
C ALA A 126 -5.34 -6.14 -22.12
N TRP A 127 -6.45 -5.80 -22.76
CA TRP A 127 -7.63 -5.26 -22.08
C TRP A 127 -8.14 -6.21 -20.99
N ASP A 128 -8.41 -5.63 -19.82
CA ASP A 128 -9.11 -6.29 -18.72
C ASP A 128 -10.59 -5.86 -18.70
N PRO A 129 -11.52 -6.67 -19.23
CA PRO A 129 -12.94 -6.34 -19.23
C PRO A 129 -13.58 -6.40 -17.85
N THR A 130 -12.90 -6.92 -16.84
CA THR A 130 -13.40 -7.00 -15.45
C THR A 130 -13.17 -5.71 -14.65
N SER A 131 -12.50 -4.73 -15.25
CA SER A 131 -12.34 -3.38 -14.71
C SER A 131 -12.86 -2.35 -15.72
N TYR A 132 -13.50 -1.30 -15.23
CA TYR A 132 -14.15 -0.33 -16.10
C TYR A 132 -13.16 0.67 -16.68
N ALA A 133 -13.32 0.98 -17.97
CA ALA A 133 -12.64 2.12 -18.59
C ALA A 133 -13.20 3.45 -18.03
N PHE A 134 -12.36 4.45 -17.95
CA PHE A 134 -12.71 5.74 -17.34
C PHE A 134 -12.05 6.91 -18.07
N LEU A 135 -12.57 8.11 -17.85
CA LEU A 135 -12.02 9.33 -18.40
C LEU A 135 -11.15 10.06 -17.39
N LYS A 136 -9.93 10.40 -17.79
CA LYS A 136 -9.02 11.26 -17.05
C LYS A 136 -8.64 12.46 -17.92
N GLY A 137 -9.23 13.61 -17.61
CA GLY A 137 -9.14 14.78 -18.49
C GLY A 137 -9.74 14.49 -19.88
N LYS A 138 -8.93 14.60 -20.93
CA LYS A 138 -9.31 14.33 -22.34
C LYS A 138 -8.89 12.96 -22.85
N THR A 139 -8.61 12.02 -21.96
CA THR A 139 -8.08 10.70 -22.31
C THR A 139 -8.97 9.60 -21.76
N LEU A 140 -9.37 8.68 -22.64
CA LEU A 140 -9.99 7.42 -22.27
C LEU A 140 -8.92 6.46 -21.74
N CYS A 141 -8.97 6.12 -20.47
CA CYS A 141 -8.07 5.17 -19.82
C CYS A 141 -8.72 3.78 -19.80
N ILE A 142 -8.03 2.81 -20.39
CA ILE A 142 -8.51 1.43 -20.52
C ILE A 142 -7.65 0.56 -19.62
N PRO A 143 -8.20 -0.03 -18.53
CA PRO A 143 -7.44 -0.93 -17.66
C PRO A 143 -6.93 -2.15 -18.43
N THR A 144 -5.63 -2.41 -18.34
CA THR A 144 -4.97 -3.50 -19.05
C THR A 144 -3.98 -4.24 -18.18
N ALA A 145 -3.69 -5.48 -18.57
CA ALA A 145 -2.50 -6.21 -18.18
C ALA A 145 -1.33 -5.80 -19.08
N PHE A 146 -0.09 -6.05 -18.62
CA PHE A 146 1.12 -5.81 -19.39
C PHE A 146 2.07 -7.00 -19.31
N CYS A 147 2.57 -7.47 -20.44
CA CYS A 147 3.50 -8.58 -20.49
C CYS A 147 4.66 -8.32 -21.48
N SER A 148 5.74 -9.12 -21.32
CA SER A 148 6.88 -9.15 -22.21
C SER A 148 6.51 -9.69 -23.60
N TYR A 149 7.44 -9.61 -24.54
CA TYR A 149 7.32 -10.26 -25.84
C TYR A 149 7.11 -11.78 -25.72
N GLY A 150 7.70 -12.42 -24.73
CA GLY A 150 7.53 -13.85 -24.40
C GLY A 150 6.22 -14.20 -23.71
N GLY A 151 5.46 -13.20 -23.24
CA GLY A 151 4.18 -13.39 -22.53
C GLY A 151 4.27 -13.42 -21.00
N GLU A 152 5.46 -13.23 -20.42
CA GLU A 152 5.61 -13.14 -18.97
C GLU A 152 5.02 -11.83 -18.45
N ALA A 153 4.34 -11.89 -17.31
CA ALA A 153 3.72 -10.73 -16.68
C ALA A 153 4.78 -9.75 -16.16
N LEU A 154 4.72 -8.51 -16.65
CA LEU A 154 5.57 -7.37 -16.24
C LEU A 154 4.78 -6.32 -15.45
N ASP A 155 3.59 -6.68 -14.97
CA ASP A 155 2.67 -5.85 -14.23
C ASP A 155 2.27 -6.47 -12.89
N LYS A 156 1.42 -5.75 -12.14
CA LYS A 156 0.83 -6.23 -10.89
C LYS A 156 -0.57 -6.83 -11.09
N LYS A 157 -1.28 -6.43 -12.15
CA LYS A 157 -2.66 -6.87 -12.41
C LYS A 157 -2.75 -8.34 -12.83
N THR A 158 -1.88 -8.80 -13.72
CA THR A 158 -1.91 -10.18 -14.21
C THR A 158 -1.80 -11.21 -13.06
N PRO A 159 -0.81 -11.15 -12.16
CA PRO A 159 -0.77 -12.08 -11.04
C PRO A 159 -1.91 -11.87 -10.04
N LEU A 160 -2.45 -10.65 -9.89
CA LEU A 160 -3.63 -10.39 -9.07
C LEU A 160 -4.84 -11.16 -9.60
N LEU A 161 -5.15 -11.05 -10.88
CA LEU A 161 -6.25 -11.78 -11.53
C LEU A 161 -6.06 -13.30 -11.41
N ARG A 162 -4.83 -13.80 -11.64
CA ARG A 162 -4.50 -15.22 -11.46
C ARG A 162 -4.73 -15.68 -10.01
N SER A 163 -4.39 -14.88 -9.01
CA SER A 163 -4.62 -15.19 -7.60
C SER A 163 -6.10 -15.23 -7.25
N MET A 164 -6.90 -14.32 -7.80
CA MET A 164 -8.35 -14.30 -7.64
C MET A 164 -9.00 -15.56 -8.28
N GLN A 165 -8.52 -16.00 -9.44
CA GLN A 165 -8.96 -17.25 -10.05
C GLN A 165 -8.58 -18.48 -9.21
N ALA A 166 -7.37 -18.48 -8.65
CA ALA A 166 -6.90 -19.58 -7.80
C ALA A 166 -7.77 -19.75 -6.55
N ILE A 167 -8.04 -18.65 -5.82
CA ILE A 167 -8.88 -18.72 -4.61
C ILE A 167 -10.34 -19.07 -4.95
N ASN A 168 -10.89 -18.49 -6.03
CA ASN A 168 -12.22 -18.86 -6.51
C ASN A 168 -12.34 -20.36 -6.74
N LYS A 169 -11.40 -20.95 -7.49
CA LYS A 169 -11.40 -22.38 -7.80
C LYS A 169 -11.43 -23.25 -6.54
N GLN A 170 -10.61 -22.91 -5.55
CA GLN A 170 -10.49 -23.74 -4.34
C GLN A 170 -11.67 -23.52 -3.38
N ALA A 171 -12.13 -22.29 -3.23
CA ALA A 171 -13.31 -21.98 -2.43
C ALA A 171 -14.59 -22.66 -3.00
N MET A 172 -14.74 -22.67 -4.31
CA MET A 172 -15.87 -23.37 -4.97
C MET A 172 -15.86 -24.89 -4.72
N ARG A 173 -14.67 -25.52 -4.67
CA ARG A 173 -14.56 -26.95 -4.29
C ARG A 173 -15.09 -27.18 -2.88
N VAL A 174 -14.65 -26.35 -1.93
CA VAL A 174 -15.11 -26.42 -0.53
C VAL A 174 -16.60 -26.18 -0.41
N LEU A 175 -17.14 -25.13 -1.05
CA LEU A 175 -18.57 -24.78 -0.97
C LEU A 175 -19.48 -25.89 -1.52
N LYS A 176 -19.06 -26.60 -2.56
CA LYS A 176 -19.81 -27.77 -3.08
C LYS A 176 -19.95 -28.88 -2.06
N LEU A 177 -18.95 -29.10 -1.21
CA LEU A 177 -19.01 -30.11 -0.15
C LEU A 177 -20.01 -29.71 0.95
N PHE A 178 -20.28 -28.42 1.12
CA PHE A 178 -21.34 -27.91 2.01
C PHE A 178 -22.72 -27.83 1.33
N GLY A 179 -22.86 -28.29 0.08
CA GLY A 179 -24.15 -28.30 -0.65
C GLY A 179 -24.55 -26.95 -1.24
N ASN A 180 -23.63 -25.99 -1.39
CA ASN A 180 -23.91 -24.70 -2.02
C ASN A 180 -23.95 -24.84 -3.56
N GLU A 181 -25.05 -25.32 -4.10
CA GLU A 181 -25.20 -25.61 -5.54
C GLU A 181 -25.55 -24.36 -6.38
N ASP A 182 -26.11 -23.33 -5.77
CA ASP A 182 -26.52 -22.07 -6.39
C ASP A 182 -25.36 -21.08 -6.63
N VAL A 183 -24.25 -21.28 -5.93
CA VAL A 183 -23.05 -20.44 -6.06
C VAL A 183 -22.30 -20.76 -7.35
N LYS A 184 -22.04 -19.73 -8.17
CA LYS A 184 -21.30 -19.86 -9.44
C LYS A 184 -19.85 -19.41 -9.33
N CYS A 185 -19.57 -18.43 -8.48
CA CYS A 185 -18.20 -17.96 -8.23
C CYS A 185 -18.06 -17.35 -6.84
N VAL A 186 -16.80 -17.34 -6.40
CA VAL A 186 -16.37 -16.69 -5.16
C VAL A 186 -15.41 -15.55 -5.52
N LYS A 187 -15.60 -14.40 -4.92
CA LYS A 187 -14.76 -13.20 -5.15
C LYS A 187 -14.19 -12.71 -3.84
N THR A 188 -12.96 -12.26 -3.86
CA THR A 188 -12.38 -11.50 -2.78
C THR A 188 -12.73 -10.02 -2.93
N SER A 189 -12.91 -9.34 -1.82
CA SER A 189 -13.20 -7.91 -1.75
C SER A 189 -12.20 -7.20 -0.84
N VAL A 190 -11.91 -5.94 -1.15
CA VAL A 190 -10.96 -5.13 -0.40
C VAL A 190 -11.47 -3.71 -0.26
N GLY A 191 -11.27 -3.12 0.93
CA GLY A 191 -11.42 -1.69 1.21
C GLY A 191 -10.12 -1.18 1.81
N PRO A 192 -9.22 -0.55 1.03
CA PRO A 192 -7.97 -0.01 1.55
C PRO A 192 -8.20 1.39 2.12
N GLU A 193 -7.81 1.62 3.36
CA GLU A 193 -7.79 2.93 4.01
C GLU A 193 -6.48 3.63 3.64
N GLN A 194 -6.54 4.83 3.08
CA GLN A 194 -5.38 5.55 2.58
C GLN A 194 -5.00 6.69 3.52
N GLU A 195 -3.90 6.53 4.26
CA GLU A 195 -3.30 7.62 5.02
C GLU A 195 -2.34 8.42 4.16
N TYR A 196 -2.20 9.72 4.45
CA TYR A 196 -1.35 10.65 3.72
C TYR A 196 -1.02 11.90 4.54
N PHE A 197 0.03 12.63 4.14
CA PHE A 197 0.34 13.95 4.69
C PHE A 197 0.07 15.04 3.66
N LEU A 198 -0.36 16.20 4.14
CA LEU A 198 -0.47 17.43 3.34
C LEU A 198 0.50 18.47 3.87
N VAL A 199 1.36 18.97 2.99
CA VAL A 199 2.30 20.06 3.29
C VAL A 199 2.10 21.21 2.33
N ASP A 200 2.45 22.42 2.77
CA ASP A 200 2.42 23.59 1.91
C ASP A 200 3.45 23.45 0.77
N ARG A 201 3.01 23.75 -0.45
CA ARG A 201 3.83 23.59 -1.66
C ARG A 201 5.10 24.45 -1.61
N GLU A 202 5.02 25.68 -1.11
CA GLU A 202 6.20 26.54 -1.03
C GLU A 202 7.26 25.97 -0.08
N MET A 203 6.82 25.30 1.00
CA MET A 203 7.73 24.63 1.93
C MET A 203 8.32 23.37 1.33
N PHE A 204 7.51 22.60 0.61
CA PHE A 204 7.95 21.39 -0.11
C PHE A 204 9.02 21.71 -1.16
N ASP A 205 8.77 22.71 -2.01
CA ASP A 205 9.66 23.08 -3.13
C ASP A 205 11.05 23.56 -2.65
N LYS A 206 11.17 23.98 -1.38
CA LYS A 206 12.43 24.39 -0.75
C LYS A 206 13.23 23.25 -0.14
N ARG A 207 12.75 22.00 -0.22
CA ARG A 207 13.41 20.85 0.39
C ARG A 207 13.71 19.77 -0.63
N LYS A 208 14.97 19.60 -0.97
CA LYS A 208 15.42 18.57 -1.94
C LYS A 208 15.08 17.16 -1.51
N ASP A 209 15.14 16.87 -0.21
CA ASP A 209 14.80 15.54 0.33
C ASP A 209 13.32 15.21 0.12
N LEU A 210 12.40 16.15 0.29
CA LEU A 210 10.99 15.96 -0.04
C LEU A 210 10.77 15.79 -1.55
N VAL A 211 11.43 16.60 -2.38
CA VAL A 211 11.30 16.56 -3.84
C VAL A 211 11.83 15.25 -4.44
N PHE A 212 13.00 14.76 -3.98
CA PHE A 212 13.64 13.60 -4.56
C PHE A 212 13.26 12.27 -3.87
N CYS A 213 12.97 12.31 -2.56
CA CYS A 213 12.78 11.10 -1.76
C CYS A 213 11.35 10.98 -1.19
N GLY A 214 10.53 12.03 -1.26
CA GLY A 214 9.20 12.05 -0.65
C GLY A 214 9.21 12.06 0.88
N ARG A 215 10.38 12.13 1.51
CA ARG A 215 10.56 12.18 2.97
C ARG A 215 11.69 13.13 3.37
N THR A 216 11.64 13.63 4.60
CA THR A 216 12.72 14.43 5.18
C THR A 216 13.88 13.53 5.59
N LEU A 217 15.09 13.89 5.17
CA LEU A 217 16.33 13.22 5.56
C LEU A 217 17.00 13.90 6.77
N PHE A 218 16.64 15.17 7.01
CA PHE A 218 17.06 15.99 8.15
C PHE A 218 15.84 16.66 8.79
N GLY A 219 15.95 17.00 10.06
CA GLY A 219 14.96 17.78 10.80
C GLY A 219 15.01 17.52 12.28
N ALA A 220 15.35 18.56 13.04
CA ALA A 220 15.30 18.53 14.49
C ALA A 220 13.84 18.45 14.99
N LYS A 221 13.67 17.87 16.17
CA LYS A 221 12.34 17.79 16.80
C LYS A 221 11.82 19.21 17.09
N PRO A 222 10.60 19.55 16.62
CA PRO A 222 10.00 20.85 16.91
C PRO A 222 9.55 20.93 18.38
N PRO A 223 9.28 22.13 18.91
CA PRO A 223 8.78 22.31 20.27
C PRO A 223 7.46 21.57 20.56
N LYS A 224 6.64 21.40 19.53
CA LYS A 224 5.39 20.65 19.58
C LYS A 224 5.37 19.65 18.44
N GLY A 225 5.01 18.41 18.74
CA GLY A 225 4.71 17.33 17.79
C GLY A 225 3.26 16.88 17.92
N GLN A 226 3.06 15.60 18.22
CA GLN A 226 1.74 14.96 18.39
C GLN A 226 1.38 14.67 19.86
N GLU A 227 2.10 15.23 20.82
CA GLU A 227 2.02 14.85 22.24
C GLU A 227 0.64 15.08 22.87
N LEU A 228 -0.19 15.94 22.31
CA LEU A 228 -1.51 16.28 22.85
C LEU A 228 -2.65 15.55 22.15
N ASP A 229 -2.38 14.80 21.10
CA ASP A 229 -3.37 14.15 20.21
C ASP A 229 -4.45 15.12 19.67
N ASP A 230 -4.16 16.41 19.69
CA ASP A 230 -5.08 17.50 19.37
C ASP A 230 -5.34 17.68 17.86
N HIS A 231 -4.58 16.99 17.02
CA HIS A 231 -4.86 16.94 15.58
C HIS A 231 -5.93 15.88 15.28
N TYR A 232 -5.82 14.68 15.83
CA TYR A 232 -6.80 13.60 15.64
C TYR A 232 -8.20 14.01 16.14
N PHE A 233 -8.28 14.61 17.31
CA PHE A 233 -9.53 15.08 17.92
C PHE A 233 -9.88 16.52 17.54
N GLY A 234 -9.14 17.14 16.62
CA GLY A 234 -9.35 18.49 16.14
C GLY A 234 -10.33 18.56 14.97
N SER A 235 -10.83 19.77 14.69
CA SER A 235 -11.58 20.02 13.46
C SER A 235 -10.65 19.99 12.25
N ILE A 236 -11.19 19.60 11.09
CA ILE A 236 -10.48 19.68 9.81
C ILE A 236 -10.25 21.17 9.49
N LYS A 237 -9.03 21.52 9.14
CA LYS A 237 -8.67 22.91 8.81
C LYS A 237 -9.33 23.33 7.49
N PRO A 238 -9.71 24.61 7.32
CA PRO A 238 -10.47 25.06 6.14
C PRO A 238 -9.84 24.68 4.81
N ARG A 239 -8.55 24.94 4.62
CA ARG A 239 -7.82 24.63 3.37
C ARG A 239 -7.73 23.10 3.10
N VAL A 240 -7.71 22.29 4.15
CA VAL A 240 -7.75 20.83 4.05
C VAL A 240 -9.16 20.38 3.69
N ALA A 241 -10.21 20.98 4.27
CA ALA A 241 -11.60 20.66 3.94
C ALA A 241 -11.90 20.95 2.47
N GLU A 242 -11.46 22.09 1.92
CA GLU A 242 -11.59 22.41 0.50
C GLU A 242 -10.89 21.38 -0.40
N PHE A 243 -9.70 20.94 -0.01
CA PHE A 243 -8.99 19.86 -0.71
C PHE A 243 -9.79 18.55 -0.67
N MET A 244 -10.33 18.16 0.50
CA MET A 244 -11.10 16.94 0.66
C MET A 244 -12.42 16.98 -0.14
N GLU A 245 -13.09 18.11 -0.18
CA GLU A 245 -14.31 18.30 -0.99
C GLU A 245 -14.03 18.09 -2.48
N ASP A 246 -12.99 18.75 -3.02
CA ASP A 246 -12.60 18.60 -4.42
C ASP A 246 -12.12 17.17 -4.73
N LEU A 247 -11.38 16.56 -3.81
CA LEU A 247 -10.92 15.18 -3.95
C LEU A 247 -12.10 14.21 -4.04
N ASN A 248 -13.07 14.33 -3.14
CA ASN A 248 -14.28 13.51 -3.15
C ASN A 248 -15.05 13.65 -4.46
N GLU A 249 -15.23 14.86 -4.96
CA GLU A 249 -15.95 15.10 -6.23
C GLU A 249 -15.26 14.41 -7.41
N GLU A 250 -13.92 14.53 -7.53
CA GLU A 250 -13.15 13.85 -8.58
C GLU A 250 -13.22 12.32 -8.45
N LEU A 251 -13.11 11.78 -7.24
CA LEU A 251 -13.19 10.34 -7.00
C LEU A 251 -14.59 9.78 -7.27
N TRP A 252 -15.65 10.50 -6.87
CA TRP A 252 -17.03 10.07 -7.13
C TRP A 252 -17.37 10.08 -8.63
N LYS A 253 -16.90 11.07 -9.40
CA LYS A 253 -17.03 11.06 -10.86
C LYS A 253 -16.38 9.83 -11.50
N LEU A 254 -15.27 9.34 -10.91
CA LEU A 254 -14.57 8.12 -11.31
C LEU A 254 -15.18 6.83 -10.72
N GLY A 255 -16.34 6.91 -10.07
CA GLY A 255 -17.03 5.76 -9.48
C GLY A 255 -16.35 5.18 -8.25
N ILE A 256 -15.39 5.88 -7.65
CA ILE A 256 -14.71 5.48 -6.44
C ILE A 256 -15.55 5.86 -5.23
N LEU A 257 -15.89 4.88 -4.40
CA LEU A 257 -16.76 5.05 -3.24
C LEU A 257 -15.99 5.62 -2.03
N ALA A 258 -15.31 6.76 -2.21
CA ALA A 258 -14.72 7.52 -1.10
C ALA A 258 -15.82 7.91 -0.11
N LYS A 259 -15.65 7.57 1.17
CA LYS A 259 -16.74 7.72 2.15
C LYS A 259 -16.33 8.44 3.42
N THR A 260 -15.16 8.14 3.98
CA THR A 260 -14.74 8.68 5.27
C THR A 260 -13.44 9.42 5.11
N GLU A 261 -13.37 10.61 5.66
CA GLU A 261 -12.16 11.40 5.75
C GLU A 261 -12.06 12.00 7.14
N HIS A 262 -10.86 11.98 7.71
CA HIS A 262 -10.59 12.57 9.02
C HIS A 262 -9.10 12.91 9.18
N ASN A 263 -8.78 13.62 10.26
CA ASN A 263 -7.42 13.86 10.70
C ASN A 263 -6.84 12.61 11.35
N GLU A 264 -5.57 12.33 11.09
CA GLU A 264 -4.78 11.32 11.77
C GLU A 264 -3.99 11.91 12.96
N VAL A 265 -3.26 11.05 13.69
CA VAL A 265 -2.59 11.43 14.94
C VAL A 265 -1.45 12.42 14.69
N ALA A 266 -0.63 12.22 13.66
CA ALA A 266 0.44 13.16 13.37
C ALA A 266 -0.09 14.48 12.81
N PRO A 267 0.50 15.63 13.19
CA PRO A 267 0.17 16.91 12.56
C PRO A 267 0.32 16.83 11.04
N ALA A 268 -0.59 17.44 10.30
CA ALA A 268 -0.68 17.41 8.84
C ALA A 268 -0.98 16.04 8.21
N GLN A 269 -1.33 15.02 8.99
CA GLN A 269 -1.70 13.69 8.52
C GLN A 269 -3.23 13.54 8.48
N HIS A 270 -3.70 12.84 7.43
CA HIS A 270 -5.12 12.61 7.17
C HIS A 270 -5.32 11.21 6.62
N GLU A 271 -6.57 10.72 6.63
CA GLU A 271 -6.96 9.45 6.06
C GLU A 271 -8.20 9.59 5.17
N LEU A 272 -8.25 8.79 4.10
CA LEU A 272 -9.42 8.55 3.27
C LEU A 272 -9.73 7.05 3.25
N ALA A 273 -10.95 6.67 3.65
CA ALA A 273 -11.43 5.30 3.63
C ALA A 273 -12.57 5.11 2.63
N PRO A 274 -12.42 4.26 1.60
CA PRO A 274 -13.48 3.93 0.66
C PRO A 274 -14.38 2.79 1.17
N ILE A 275 -15.56 2.66 0.61
CA ILE A 275 -16.33 1.42 0.71
C ILE A 275 -15.61 0.34 -0.12
N TYR A 276 -15.58 -0.87 0.40
CA TYR A 276 -14.94 -2.02 -0.27
C TYR A 276 -15.60 -2.38 -1.60
N THR A 277 -14.81 -2.94 -2.50
CA THR A 277 -15.28 -3.56 -3.75
C THR A 277 -14.44 -4.80 -4.08
N THR A 278 -14.68 -5.45 -5.23
CA THR A 278 -13.88 -6.60 -5.66
C THR A 278 -12.40 -6.21 -5.74
N THR A 279 -11.51 -7.12 -5.37
CA THR A 279 -10.08 -6.84 -5.21
C THR A 279 -9.44 -6.21 -6.45
N ASN A 280 -9.81 -6.65 -7.65
CA ASN A 280 -9.30 -6.06 -8.90
C ASN A 280 -9.69 -4.58 -9.04
N ILE A 281 -11.00 -4.28 -8.89
CA ILE A 281 -11.50 -2.90 -8.97
C ILE A 281 -10.95 -2.05 -7.83
N ALA A 282 -10.91 -2.56 -6.60
CA ALA A 282 -10.34 -1.85 -5.45
C ALA A 282 -8.87 -1.48 -5.67
N THR A 283 -8.11 -2.35 -6.33
CA THR A 283 -6.71 -2.09 -6.65
C THR A 283 -6.56 -0.97 -7.68
N ASP A 284 -7.34 -0.99 -8.76
CA ASP A 284 -7.37 0.10 -9.74
C ASP A 284 -7.82 1.41 -9.11
N HIS A 285 -8.87 1.38 -8.29
CA HIS A 285 -9.37 2.55 -7.56
C HIS A 285 -8.33 3.14 -6.60
N ASN A 286 -7.58 2.30 -5.87
CA ASN A 286 -6.55 2.81 -4.97
C ASN A 286 -5.39 3.46 -5.73
N GLN A 287 -4.96 2.90 -6.87
CA GLN A 287 -3.96 3.52 -7.74
C GLN A 287 -4.42 4.88 -8.27
N LEU A 288 -5.69 4.99 -8.71
CA LEU A 288 -6.29 6.26 -9.12
C LEU A 288 -6.40 7.24 -7.95
N THR A 289 -6.83 6.78 -6.77
CA THR A 289 -6.93 7.60 -5.57
C THR A 289 -5.59 8.26 -5.25
N MET A 290 -4.49 7.49 -5.24
CA MET A 290 -3.16 8.03 -4.99
C MET A 290 -2.75 9.09 -6.03
N GLU A 291 -3.02 8.85 -7.30
CA GLU A 291 -2.72 9.82 -8.37
C GLU A 291 -3.57 11.10 -8.25
N ILE A 292 -4.87 10.95 -8.03
CA ILE A 292 -5.80 12.08 -7.94
C ILE A 292 -5.54 12.93 -6.69
N MET A 293 -5.25 12.31 -5.54
CA MET A 293 -4.85 13.04 -4.32
C MET A 293 -3.68 13.98 -4.57
N GLN A 294 -2.63 13.51 -5.24
CA GLN A 294 -1.47 14.33 -5.57
C GLN A 294 -1.83 15.48 -6.51
N LYS A 295 -2.66 15.23 -7.53
CA LYS A 295 -3.09 16.26 -8.49
C LYS A 295 -3.99 17.31 -7.86
N VAL A 296 -4.96 16.89 -7.04
CA VAL A 296 -5.89 17.81 -6.36
C VAL A 296 -5.12 18.65 -5.34
N ALA A 297 -4.20 18.07 -4.57
CA ALA A 297 -3.38 18.82 -3.61
C ALA A 297 -2.66 20.01 -4.27
N LEU A 298 -2.10 19.81 -5.45
CA LEU A 298 -1.41 20.89 -6.19
C LEU A 298 -2.35 22.04 -6.58
N ARG A 299 -3.64 21.79 -6.85
CA ARG A 299 -4.63 22.85 -7.12
C ARG A 299 -4.86 23.73 -5.90
N HIS A 300 -4.73 23.18 -4.69
CA HIS A 300 -4.89 23.89 -3.42
C HIS A 300 -3.57 24.47 -2.88
N GLY A 301 -2.50 24.47 -3.70
CA GLY A 301 -1.17 24.91 -3.24
C GLY A 301 -0.58 24.01 -2.15
N LEU A 302 -1.00 22.74 -2.13
CA LEU A 302 -0.53 21.70 -1.23
C LEU A 302 0.25 20.64 -2.01
N VAL A 303 1.00 19.81 -1.30
CA VAL A 303 1.60 18.57 -1.80
C VAL A 303 1.15 17.43 -0.91
N CYS A 304 0.59 16.38 -1.53
CA CYS A 304 0.21 15.15 -0.86
C CYS A 304 1.41 14.19 -0.83
N LEU A 305 1.90 13.88 0.37
CA LEU A 305 2.98 12.93 0.59
C LEU A 305 2.40 11.56 0.89
N LEU A 306 2.75 10.59 0.05
CA LEU A 306 2.35 9.17 0.20
C LEU A 306 3.48 8.30 0.75
N HIS A 307 4.63 8.89 1.10
CA HIS A 307 5.72 8.14 1.74
C HIS A 307 5.28 7.64 3.12
N GLU A 308 5.73 6.45 3.49
CA GLU A 308 5.35 5.78 4.74
C GLU A 308 5.85 6.50 6.00
N LYS A 309 6.96 7.22 5.92
CA LYS A 309 7.56 7.96 7.03
C LYS A 309 8.15 9.29 6.56
N PRO A 310 7.31 10.28 6.20
CA PRO A 310 7.82 11.56 5.71
C PRO A 310 8.57 12.35 6.78
N PHE A 311 8.19 12.18 8.04
CA PHE A 311 8.75 12.90 9.18
C PHE A 311 9.16 11.94 10.30
N ALA A 312 10.38 12.08 10.80
CA ALA A 312 10.83 11.33 11.97
C ALA A 312 10.16 11.86 13.25
N GLY A 313 9.94 10.98 14.23
CA GLY A 313 9.42 11.34 15.54
C GLY A 313 7.91 11.53 15.65
N VAL A 314 7.16 11.36 14.54
CA VAL A 314 5.69 11.34 14.52
C VAL A 314 5.19 10.08 13.82
N ASN A 315 3.88 9.79 13.87
CA ASN A 315 3.30 8.65 13.17
C ASN A 315 3.66 8.65 11.68
N GLY A 316 3.82 7.46 11.13
CA GLY A 316 3.92 7.25 9.68
C GLY A 316 2.56 6.96 9.07
N SER A 317 2.51 6.90 7.72
CA SER A 317 1.31 6.61 6.95
C SER A 317 1.33 5.20 6.39
N GLY A 318 0.22 4.50 6.57
CA GLY A 318 -0.02 3.18 6.01
C GLY A 318 -1.27 3.13 5.16
N LYS A 319 -1.69 1.91 4.85
CA LYS A 319 -3.06 1.62 4.39
C LYS A 319 -3.51 0.28 4.95
N HIS A 320 -4.62 0.33 5.68
CA HIS A 320 -5.20 -0.89 6.22
C HIS A 320 -5.97 -1.60 5.12
N ASN A 321 -5.55 -2.82 4.79
CA ASN A 321 -6.15 -3.62 3.72
C ASN A 321 -7.25 -4.50 4.32
N ASN A 322 -8.48 -4.01 4.30
CA ASN A 322 -9.67 -4.73 4.78
C ASN A 322 -10.08 -5.77 3.74
N TRP A 323 -9.68 -7.02 3.95
CA TRP A 323 -9.89 -8.14 3.03
C TRP A 323 -11.00 -9.08 3.49
N SER A 324 -11.86 -9.51 2.57
CA SER A 324 -12.88 -10.52 2.81
C SER A 324 -13.12 -11.39 1.57
N ILE A 325 -13.94 -12.43 1.71
CA ILE A 325 -14.28 -13.39 0.65
C ILE A 325 -15.77 -13.67 0.68
N ALA A 326 -16.43 -13.57 -0.48
CA ALA A 326 -17.87 -13.75 -0.60
C ALA A 326 -18.27 -14.48 -1.88
N THR A 327 -19.45 -15.10 -1.86
CA THR A 327 -20.09 -15.71 -3.02
C THR A 327 -20.73 -14.64 -3.92
N ASP A 328 -21.03 -15.00 -5.16
CA ASP A 328 -21.81 -14.16 -6.08
C ASP A 328 -23.29 -14.03 -5.66
N THR A 329 -23.77 -14.88 -4.75
CA THR A 329 -25.08 -14.77 -4.11
C THR A 329 -25.12 -13.79 -2.94
N GLY A 330 -23.97 -13.16 -2.60
CA GLY A 330 -23.85 -12.14 -1.55
C GLY A 330 -23.56 -12.69 -0.14
N VAL A 331 -23.27 -13.98 0.00
CA VAL A 331 -22.90 -14.56 1.30
C VAL A 331 -21.41 -14.29 1.56
N ASN A 332 -21.10 -13.56 2.63
CA ASN A 332 -19.72 -13.39 3.11
C ASN A 332 -19.30 -14.63 3.93
N LEU A 333 -18.25 -15.32 3.48
CA LEU A 333 -17.77 -16.58 4.05
C LEU A 333 -17.01 -16.41 5.37
N LEU A 334 -16.67 -15.17 5.76
CA LEU A 334 -16.06 -14.81 7.02
C LEU A 334 -17.07 -14.21 8.01
N THR A 335 -18.37 -14.32 7.76
CA THR A 335 -19.40 -13.89 8.70
C THR A 335 -19.68 -15.01 9.71
N PRO A 336 -19.41 -14.79 11.02
CA PRO A 336 -19.59 -15.81 12.04
C PRO A 336 -21.04 -16.26 12.21
N GLY A 337 -22.00 -15.37 11.94
CA GLY A 337 -23.41 -15.58 12.25
C GLY A 337 -23.73 -15.33 13.74
N GLU A 338 -24.93 -15.74 14.16
CA GLU A 338 -25.38 -15.57 15.55
C GLU A 338 -24.75 -16.62 16.48
N THR A 339 -24.44 -17.80 15.96
CA THR A 339 -23.80 -18.92 16.67
C THR A 339 -22.51 -19.36 15.96
N PRO A 340 -21.39 -18.61 16.12
CA PRO A 340 -20.14 -18.90 15.41
C PRO A 340 -19.63 -20.33 15.64
N TYR A 341 -19.83 -20.88 16.84
CA TYR A 341 -19.41 -22.23 17.20
C TYR A 341 -20.11 -23.34 16.39
N GLU A 342 -21.36 -23.11 15.96
CA GLU A 342 -22.14 -24.03 15.16
C GLU A 342 -21.96 -23.84 13.65
N ASN A 343 -21.34 -22.74 13.22
CA ASN A 343 -21.12 -22.40 11.81
C ASN A 343 -19.86 -23.07 11.27
N ALA A 344 -19.95 -24.36 10.95
CA ALA A 344 -18.82 -25.14 10.47
C ALA A 344 -18.19 -24.59 9.18
N GLN A 345 -19.00 -24.04 8.26
CA GLN A 345 -18.49 -23.41 7.03
C GLN A 345 -17.62 -22.19 7.37
N PHE A 346 -18.12 -21.28 8.22
CA PHE A 346 -17.35 -20.14 8.69
C PHE A 346 -16.04 -20.58 9.36
N LEU A 347 -16.11 -21.54 10.29
CA LEU A 347 -14.95 -22.07 11.02
C LEU A 347 -13.90 -22.66 10.07
N LEU A 348 -14.32 -23.35 9.02
CA LEU A 348 -13.38 -23.89 8.02
C LEU A 348 -12.67 -22.77 7.24
N PHE A 349 -13.41 -21.75 6.78
CA PHE A 349 -12.79 -20.60 6.11
C PHE A 349 -11.88 -19.78 7.04
N LEU A 350 -12.27 -19.61 8.31
CA LEU A 350 -11.43 -18.99 9.33
C LEU A 350 -10.13 -19.79 9.52
N CYS A 351 -10.21 -21.10 9.66
CA CYS A 351 -9.05 -21.99 9.78
C CYS A 351 -8.16 -21.92 8.53
N ALA A 352 -8.75 -21.81 7.34
CA ALA A 352 -7.98 -21.66 6.10
C ALA A 352 -7.14 -20.37 6.10
N VAL A 353 -7.68 -19.25 6.62
CA VAL A 353 -6.94 -18.01 6.77
C VAL A 353 -5.86 -18.13 7.85
N ILE A 354 -6.16 -18.72 8.99
CA ILE A 354 -5.17 -18.92 10.08
C ILE A 354 -3.98 -19.74 9.57
N GLN A 355 -4.24 -20.87 8.93
CA GLN A 355 -3.18 -21.69 8.33
C GLN A 355 -2.40 -20.93 7.25
N ALA A 356 -3.08 -20.22 6.36
CA ALA A 356 -2.45 -19.44 5.30
C ALA A 356 -1.47 -18.39 5.85
N VAL A 357 -1.88 -17.66 6.88
CA VAL A 357 -1.06 -16.62 7.50
C VAL A 357 0.13 -17.23 8.25
N ASP A 358 -0.06 -18.36 8.92
CA ASP A 358 1.04 -19.04 9.63
C ASP A 358 2.07 -19.65 8.66
N ASP A 359 1.61 -20.38 7.65
CA ASP A 359 2.48 -21.06 6.68
C ASP A 359 3.26 -20.07 5.78
N TYR A 360 2.63 -18.94 5.45
CA TYR A 360 3.13 -17.95 4.49
C TYR A 360 3.31 -16.54 5.09
N GLN A 361 3.60 -16.45 6.39
CA GLN A 361 3.89 -15.18 7.07
C GLN A 361 5.04 -14.40 6.42
N ASP A 362 6.01 -15.11 5.88
CA ASP A 362 7.13 -14.56 5.11
C ASP A 362 6.67 -13.85 3.83
N LEU A 363 5.78 -14.45 3.04
CA LEU A 363 5.21 -13.81 1.85
C LEU A 363 4.33 -12.61 2.18
N LEU A 364 3.58 -12.66 3.30
CA LEU A 364 2.81 -11.50 3.75
C LEU A 364 3.74 -10.35 4.17
N ARG A 365 4.81 -10.63 4.92
CA ARG A 365 5.81 -9.61 5.27
C ARG A 365 6.52 -9.07 4.03
N LEU A 366 6.93 -9.94 3.11
CA LEU A 366 7.55 -9.57 1.84
C LEU A 366 6.64 -8.65 1.01
N SER A 367 5.33 -8.90 0.99
CA SER A 367 4.37 -8.14 0.18
C SER A 367 4.30 -6.65 0.53
N VAL A 368 4.79 -6.28 1.70
CA VAL A 368 4.81 -4.91 2.24
C VAL A 368 6.23 -4.39 2.45
N ALA A 369 7.25 -5.12 2.00
CA ALA A 369 8.65 -4.78 2.17
C ALA A 369 9.09 -3.73 1.14
N THR A 370 9.34 -2.53 1.62
CA THR A 370 9.93 -1.41 0.86
C THR A 370 10.84 -0.60 1.77
N ALA A 371 11.79 0.14 1.19
CA ALA A 371 12.68 1.02 1.94
C ALA A 371 11.89 2.00 2.82
N GLY A 372 10.81 2.59 2.29
CA GLY A 372 9.95 3.51 3.03
C GLY A 372 9.25 2.86 4.21
N ASN A 373 8.67 1.67 4.00
CA ASN A 373 7.90 0.98 5.02
C ASN A 373 8.78 0.39 6.14
N ASP A 374 10.05 0.09 5.86
CA ASP A 374 11.02 -0.32 6.89
C ASP A 374 11.23 0.77 7.96
N HIS A 375 11.05 2.05 7.62
CA HIS A 375 11.10 3.18 8.57
C HIS A 375 9.83 3.32 9.42
N ARG A 376 8.71 2.76 8.97
CA ARG A 376 7.39 2.90 9.63
C ARG A 376 7.11 1.75 10.60
N LEU A 377 7.39 0.49 10.24
CA LEU A 377 7.00 -0.69 11.01
C LEU A 377 7.63 -0.71 12.42
N GLY A 378 6.81 -1.13 13.39
CA GLY A 378 7.24 -1.40 14.76
C GLY A 378 7.04 -0.29 15.79
N ALA A 379 6.43 0.84 15.40
CA ALA A 379 6.12 1.94 16.33
C ALA A 379 4.98 2.84 15.82
N ASN A 380 4.39 3.63 16.71
CA ASN A 380 3.42 4.68 16.35
C ASN A 380 2.27 4.17 15.45
N GLU A 381 1.50 3.19 15.95
CA GLU A 381 0.36 2.54 15.28
C GLU A 381 0.71 1.64 14.09
N ALA A 382 1.97 1.58 13.66
CA ALA A 382 2.42 0.61 12.69
C ALA A 382 2.77 -0.73 13.37
N PRO A 383 2.24 -1.87 12.89
CA PRO A 383 2.50 -3.16 13.52
C PRO A 383 3.99 -3.57 13.43
N PRO A 384 4.45 -4.47 14.32
CA PRO A 384 5.79 -5.01 14.23
C PRO A 384 5.99 -5.89 12.99
N ALA A 385 7.25 -6.21 12.67
CA ALA A 385 7.58 -7.07 11.52
C ALA A 385 7.16 -8.54 11.71
N VAL A 386 6.90 -8.97 12.96
CA VAL A 386 6.37 -10.30 13.26
C VAL A 386 4.88 -10.32 12.90
N VAL A 387 4.51 -11.21 11.98
CA VAL A 387 3.11 -11.39 11.59
C VAL A 387 2.40 -12.25 12.64
N SER A 388 1.28 -11.75 13.20
CA SER A 388 0.40 -12.47 14.09
C SER A 388 -1.05 -12.12 13.79
N ILE A 389 -1.99 -12.96 14.25
CA ILE A 389 -3.43 -12.78 14.04
C ILE A 389 -4.10 -12.41 15.36
N PHE A 390 -4.87 -11.32 15.33
CA PHE A 390 -5.81 -10.99 16.40
C PHE A 390 -7.20 -11.52 16.04
N LEU A 391 -7.81 -12.30 16.95
CA LEU A 391 -9.18 -12.82 16.80
C LEU A 391 -10.16 -12.27 17.82
N GLY A 392 -9.66 -11.76 18.93
CA GLY A 392 -10.45 -11.39 20.10
C GLY A 392 -10.80 -12.59 20.98
N ASP A 393 -11.37 -12.29 22.16
CA ASP A 393 -11.57 -13.29 23.23
C ASP A 393 -12.59 -14.36 22.83
N GLU A 394 -13.70 -13.98 22.20
CA GLU A 394 -14.79 -14.90 21.85
C GLU A 394 -14.35 -15.97 20.86
N LEU A 395 -13.78 -15.57 19.71
CA LEU A 395 -13.32 -16.54 18.72
C LEU A 395 -12.16 -17.39 19.24
N THR A 396 -11.26 -16.82 20.03
CA THR A 396 -10.17 -17.58 20.64
C THR A 396 -10.73 -18.65 21.58
N ALA A 397 -11.69 -18.31 22.43
CA ALA A 397 -12.34 -19.28 23.32
C ALA A 397 -13.10 -20.38 22.56
N ILE A 398 -13.73 -20.04 21.43
CA ILE A 398 -14.38 -21.04 20.55
C ILE A 398 -13.33 -22.01 19.97
N LEU A 399 -12.21 -21.49 19.44
CA LEU A 399 -11.15 -22.33 18.89
C LEU A 399 -10.50 -23.23 19.95
N ASP A 400 -10.29 -22.72 21.17
CA ASP A 400 -9.76 -23.49 22.30
C ASP A 400 -10.72 -24.60 22.72
N ALA A 401 -12.04 -24.33 22.73
CA ALA A 401 -13.06 -25.34 23.02
C ALA A 401 -13.09 -26.45 21.97
N ILE A 402 -13.00 -26.10 20.68
CA ILE A 402 -12.93 -27.05 19.57
C ILE A 402 -11.66 -27.91 19.65
N GLU A 403 -10.52 -27.31 19.91
CA GLU A 403 -9.25 -28.03 20.08
C GLU A 403 -9.33 -29.05 21.22
N ALA A 404 -9.91 -28.64 22.34
CA ALA A 404 -10.07 -29.48 23.53
C ALA A 404 -11.21 -30.51 23.42
N ASP A 405 -11.98 -30.51 22.33
CA ASP A 405 -13.21 -31.31 22.18
C ASP A 405 -14.20 -31.08 23.34
N ALA A 406 -14.36 -29.83 23.77
CA ALA A 406 -15.16 -29.40 24.90
C ALA A 406 -16.35 -28.54 24.46
N PRO A 407 -17.48 -28.56 25.17
CA PRO A 407 -18.60 -27.70 24.86
C PRO A 407 -18.25 -26.22 25.08
N TYR A 408 -18.65 -25.36 24.16
CA TYR A 408 -18.53 -23.92 24.28
C TYR A 408 -19.80 -23.34 24.89
N ASN A 409 -19.65 -22.51 25.93
CA ASN A 409 -20.75 -21.76 26.52
C ASN A 409 -20.61 -20.29 26.09
N ALA A 410 -21.52 -19.83 25.25
CA ALA A 410 -21.53 -18.44 24.78
C ALA A 410 -21.66 -17.45 25.95
N ALA A 411 -20.82 -16.43 25.96
CA ALA A 411 -20.95 -15.32 26.91
C ALA A 411 -22.17 -14.45 26.55
N GLU A 412 -22.94 -14.03 27.56
CA GLU A 412 -24.05 -13.10 27.34
C GLU A 412 -23.53 -11.76 26.81
N LYS A 413 -24.15 -11.28 25.73
CA LYS A 413 -23.83 -9.95 25.16
C LYS A 413 -24.19 -8.85 26.15
N THR A 414 -23.22 -8.06 26.53
CA THR A 414 -23.39 -6.98 27.52
C THR A 414 -24.01 -5.73 26.86
N VAL A 415 -25.09 -5.21 27.47
CA VAL A 415 -25.67 -3.93 27.04
C VAL A 415 -24.88 -2.77 27.68
N MET A 416 -24.32 -1.91 26.84
CA MET A 416 -23.66 -0.69 27.29
C MET A 416 -24.66 0.33 27.81
N LYS A 417 -24.45 0.75 29.05
CA LYS A 417 -25.25 1.80 29.72
C LYS A 417 -24.31 2.94 30.10
N LEU A 418 -24.41 4.06 29.38
CA LEU A 418 -23.56 5.24 29.63
C LEU A 418 -23.98 6.06 30.89
N GLY A 419 -25.01 5.59 31.64
CA GLY A 419 -25.44 6.25 32.87
C GLY A 419 -26.28 7.51 32.67
N VAL A 420 -26.58 7.89 31.44
CA VAL A 420 -27.39 9.07 31.09
C VAL A 420 -28.68 8.61 30.40
N HIS A 421 -29.85 9.04 30.91
CA HIS A 421 -31.14 8.54 30.44
C HIS A 421 -31.47 8.88 29.00
N VAL A 422 -30.96 10.00 28.45
CA VAL A 422 -31.22 10.46 27.08
C VAL A 422 -30.35 9.77 26.05
N LEU A 423 -29.30 9.07 26.46
CA LEU A 423 -28.41 8.36 25.55
C LEU A 423 -28.97 6.97 25.23
N PRO A 424 -28.92 6.55 23.95
CA PRO A 424 -29.39 5.24 23.55
C PRO A 424 -28.54 4.13 24.19
N LYS A 425 -29.19 3.01 24.50
CA LYS A 425 -28.53 1.78 24.91
C LYS A 425 -28.17 0.99 23.66
N PHE A 426 -26.97 0.43 23.60
CA PHE A 426 -26.52 -0.43 22.51
C PHE A 426 -25.76 -1.64 23.04
N LEU A 427 -25.69 -2.70 22.25
CA LEU A 427 -24.92 -3.87 22.57
C LEU A 427 -23.42 -3.55 22.40
N ARG A 428 -22.62 -3.99 23.38
CA ARG A 428 -21.17 -3.95 23.25
C ARG A 428 -20.72 -5.01 22.23
N ASP A 429 -19.82 -4.63 21.32
CA ASP A 429 -19.15 -5.60 20.46
C ASP A 429 -18.30 -6.54 21.32
N THR A 430 -18.26 -7.82 20.93
CA THR A 430 -17.50 -8.85 21.64
C THR A 430 -16.01 -8.79 21.37
N THR A 431 -15.61 -8.06 20.32
CA THR A 431 -14.21 -7.85 19.92
C THR A 431 -13.88 -6.37 19.87
N ASP A 432 -12.73 -5.99 20.44
CA ASP A 432 -12.11 -4.67 20.23
C ASP A 432 -11.09 -4.76 19.09
N ARG A 433 -10.74 -3.62 18.49
CA ARG A 433 -9.65 -3.54 17.51
C ARG A 433 -8.32 -3.53 18.23
N ASN A 434 -7.42 -4.46 17.90
CA ASN A 434 -6.05 -4.42 18.40
C ASN A 434 -5.19 -3.56 17.47
N ARG A 435 -4.91 -2.32 17.86
CA ARG A 435 -4.13 -1.34 17.09
C ARG A 435 -2.70 -1.80 16.80
N THR A 436 -2.18 -2.75 17.55
CA THR A 436 -0.80 -3.26 17.43
C THR A 436 -0.72 -4.55 16.63
N SER A 437 -1.85 -5.19 16.30
CA SER A 437 -1.87 -6.43 15.54
C SER A 437 -1.63 -6.18 14.05
N PRO A 438 -0.74 -6.93 13.40
CA PRO A 438 -0.53 -6.83 11.96
C PRO A 438 -1.69 -7.38 11.13
N PHE A 439 -2.44 -8.35 11.65
CA PHE A 439 -3.54 -9.01 10.95
C PHE A 439 -4.69 -9.26 11.93
N ALA A 440 -5.77 -8.48 11.82
CA ALA A 440 -6.86 -8.50 12.80
C ALA A 440 -8.18 -8.91 12.18
N PHE A 441 -8.92 -9.81 12.83
CA PHE A 441 -10.30 -10.13 12.47
C PHE A 441 -11.25 -9.04 13.03
N THR A 442 -12.05 -8.43 12.17
CA THR A 442 -12.94 -7.32 12.51
C THR A 442 -14.40 -7.61 12.15
N GLY A 443 -14.92 -8.74 12.62
CA GLY A 443 -16.33 -9.15 12.52
C GLY A 443 -16.68 -9.99 11.31
N ASN A 444 -16.30 -9.62 10.09
CA ASN A 444 -16.56 -10.39 8.86
C ASN A 444 -15.47 -10.21 7.81
N LYS A 445 -14.31 -9.71 8.21
CA LYS A 445 -13.16 -9.44 7.37
C LYS A 445 -11.88 -9.46 8.19
N PHE A 446 -10.76 -9.55 7.53
CA PHE A 446 -9.44 -9.34 8.11
C PHE A 446 -8.87 -8.01 7.67
N GLU A 447 -8.30 -7.28 8.60
CA GLU A 447 -7.59 -6.03 8.39
C GLU A 447 -6.09 -6.29 8.45
N PHE A 448 -5.41 -6.22 7.31
CA PHE A 448 -3.95 -6.32 7.25
C PHE A 448 -3.34 -4.92 7.31
N ARG A 449 -2.66 -4.60 8.42
CA ARG A 449 -2.26 -3.25 8.82
C ARG A 449 -0.82 -2.89 8.44
N MET A 450 -0.08 -3.80 7.83
CA MET A 450 1.35 -3.62 7.56
C MET A 450 1.65 -2.84 6.27
N LEU A 451 0.68 -2.62 5.37
CA LEU A 451 0.93 -1.94 4.10
C LEU A 451 1.35 -0.50 4.32
N GLY A 452 2.37 -0.06 3.60
CA GLY A 452 2.78 1.34 3.54
C GLY A 452 1.85 2.18 2.66
N SER A 453 1.79 3.47 2.92
CA SER A 453 0.93 4.42 2.19
C SER A 453 1.23 4.44 0.68
N ALA A 454 2.49 4.35 0.26
CA ALA A 454 2.89 4.33 -1.14
C ALA A 454 2.70 2.97 -1.83
N ASN A 455 2.44 1.89 -1.08
CA ASN A 455 2.38 0.55 -1.64
C ASN A 455 1.14 0.36 -2.53
N SER A 456 1.30 -0.40 -3.62
CA SER A 456 0.15 -0.99 -4.30
C SER A 456 -0.43 -2.12 -3.46
N ILE A 457 -1.73 -2.15 -3.28
CA ILE A 457 -2.41 -3.25 -2.57
C ILE A 457 -2.39 -4.57 -3.36
N ALA A 458 -2.01 -4.55 -4.65
CA ALA A 458 -1.95 -5.75 -5.48
C ALA A 458 -1.01 -6.80 -4.88
N CYS A 459 0.22 -6.41 -4.49
CA CYS A 459 1.22 -7.37 -3.99
C CYS A 459 0.70 -8.14 -2.77
N THR A 460 0.15 -7.44 -1.80
CA THR A 460 -0.43 -8.06 -0.60
C THR A 460 -1.59 -9.00 -0.93
N ASN A 461 -2.51 -8.55 -1.78
CA ASN A 461 -3.67 -9.37 -2.13
C ASN A 461 -3.31 -10.58 -3.00
N ILE A 462 -2.27 -10.50 -3.84
CA ILE A 462 -1.71 -11.65 -4.56
C ILE A 462 -1.25 -12.73 -3.58
N MET A 463 -0.44 -12.34 -2.59
CA MET A 463 0.13 -13.27 -1.62
C MET A 463 -0.93 -13.84 -0.68
N LEU A 464 -1.84 -12.99 -0.18
CA LEU A 464 -2.93 -13.43 0.71
C LEU A 464 -3.89 -14.37 -0.02
N ASN A 465 -4.35 -14.01 -1.22
CA ASN A 465 -5.23 -14.86 -2.03
C ASN A 465 -4.56 -16.22 -2.35
N GLY A 466 -3.27 -16.19 -2.71
CA GLY A 466 -2.50 -17.39 -3.00
C GLY A 466 -2.36 -18.31 -1.78
N ALA A 467 -1.99 -17.76 -0.64
CA ALA A 467 -1.85 -18.51 0.61
C ALA A 467 -3.18 -19.15 1.06
N VAL A 468 -4.28 -18.37 1.03
CA VAL A 468 -5.61 -18.88 1.38
C VAL A 468 -6.08 -19.92 0.36
N ALA A 469 -5.83 -19.72 -0.94
CA ALA A 469 -6.13 -20.71 -1.97
C ALA A 469 -5.39 -22.03 -1.74
N GLN A 470 -4.14 -21.97 -1.29
CA GLN A 470 -3.35 -23.17 -0.97
C GLN A 470 -3.91 -23.93 0.22
N SER A 471 -4.32 -23.23 1.28
CA SER A 471 -4.97 -23.85 2.45
C SER A 471 -6.30 -24.49 2.06
N LEU A 472 -7.16 -23.77 1.33
CA LEU A 472 -8.44 -24.30 0.83
C LEU A 472 -8.25 -25.49 -0.11
N LYS A 473 -7.18 -25.49 -0.93
CA LYS A 473 -6.83 -26.63 -1.77
C LYS A 473 -6.54 -27.87 -0.92
N GLY A 474 -5.72 -27.73 0.12
CA GLY A 474 -5.41 -28.83 1.03
C GLY A 474 -6.66 -29.37 1.74
N PHE A 475 -7.55 -28.48 2.17
CA PHE A 475 -8.81 -28.83 2.82
C PHE A 475 -9.75 -29.57 1.86
N ALA A 476 -9.92 -29.05 0.64
CA ALA A 476 -10.73 -29.72 -0.37
C ALA A 476 -10.17 -31.10 -0.73
N ASP A 477 -8.85 -31.21 -0.95
CA ASP A 477 -8.17 -32.47 -1.28
C ASP A 477 -8.36 -33.54 -0.17
N ALA A 478 -8.50 -33.14 1.09
CA ALA A 478 -8.75 -34.02 2.22
C ALA A 478 -10.24 -34.41 2.33
N LEU A 479 -11.12 -33.40 2.26
CA LEU A 479 -12.56 -33.62 2.48
C LEU A 479 -13.25 -34.32 1.31
N GLU A 480 -12.82 -34.14 0.05
CA GLU A 480 -13.35 -34.83 -1.13
C GLU A 480 -13.11 -36.36 -1.10
N LYS A 481 -12.14 -36.80 -0.28
CA LYS A 481 -11.79 -38.25 -0.16
C LYS A 481 -12.41 -38.90 1.08
N ALA A 482 -13.11 -38.16 1.92
CA ALA A 482 -13.64 -38.63 3.15
C ALA A 482 -14.98 -39.39 2.92
N ASP A 483 -15.11 -40.58 3.48
CA ASP A 483 -16.38 -41.34 3.49
C ASP A 483 -17.38 -40.70 4.47
N ASP A 484 -16.91 -40.14 5.57
CA ASP A 484 -17.66 -39.36 6.57
C ASP A 484 -17.24 -37.91 6.51
N PHE A 485 -18.03 -37.08 5.86
CA PHE A 485 -17.73 -35.64 5.70
C PHE A 485 -17.75 -34.88 7.03
N GLU A 486 -18.73 -35.10 7.89
CA GLU A 486 -18.90 -34.38 9.15
C GLU A 486 -17.75 -34.67 10.12
N GLY A 487 -17.41 -35.95 10.29
CA GLY A 487 -16.29 -36.39 11.12
C GLY A 487 -14.95 -35.88 10.59
N ALA A 488 -14.73 -35.97 9.27
CA ALA A 488 -13.52 -35.49 8.63
C ALA A 488 -13.38 -33.94 8.74
N LEU A 489 -14.48 -33.23 8.61
CA LEU A 489 -14.51 -31.75 8.76
C LEU A 489 -14.15 -31.34 10.19
N HIS A 490 -14.76 -31.95 11.20
CA HIS A 490 -14.45 -31.68 12.60
C HIS A 490 -12.97 -31.95 12.91
N ASP A 491 -12.46 -33.12 12.50
CA ASP A 491 -11.06 -33.48 12.68
C ASP A 491 -10.10 -32.55 11.95
N LEU A 492 -10.46 -32.08 10.75
CA LEU A 492 -9.66 -31.14 9.97
C LEU A 492 -9.55 -29.79 10.69
N ILE A 493 -10.68 -29.22 11.12
CA ILE A 493 -10.72 -27.94 11.85
C ILE A 493 -9.87 -28.08 13.12
N ARG A 494 -10.08 -29.09 13.93
CA ARG A 494 -9.35 -29.33 15.18
C ARG A 494 -7.84 -29.46 14.97
N ARG A 495 -7.41 -30.25 13.97
CA ARG A 495 -5.98 -30.41 13.64
C ARG A 495 -5.37 -29.12 13.14
N THR A 496 -6.09 -28.34 12.35
CA THR A 496 -5.62 -27.05 11.83
C THR A 496 -5.42 -26.07 12.97
N ILE A 497 -6.38 -25.97 13.90
CA ILE A 497 -6.24 -25.10 15.08
C ILE A 497 -5.00 -25.54 15.89
N HIS A 498 -4.86 -26.83 16.19
CA HIS A 498 -3.72 -27.33 16.96
C HIS A 498 -2.37 -27.00 16.32
N ALA A 499 -2.26 -27.13 15.01
CA ALA A 499 -1.02 -26.90 14.27
C ALA A 499 -0.66 -25.40 14.13
N HIS A 500 -1.65 -24.53 14.00
CA HIS A 500 -1.44 -23.14 13.58
C HIS A 500 -1.84 -22.07 14.62
N LYS A 501 -2.36 -22.46 15.79
CA LYS A 501 -2.71 -21.47 16.84
C LYS A 501 -1.54 -20.64 17.35
N ARG A 502 -0.31 -21.05 17.07
CA ARG A 502 0.90 -20.30 17.43
C ARG A 502 0.94 -18.89 16.85
N ILE A 503 0.23 -18.65 15.71
CA ILE A 503 0.14 -17.33 15.06
C ILE A 503 -0.85 -16.40 15.73
N ILE A 504 -1.77 -16.93 16.58
CA ILE A 504 -2.82 -16.15 17.23
C ILE A 504 -2.26 -15.42 18.44
N PHE A 505 -2.44 -14.11 18.48
CA PHE A 505 -2.02 -13.27 19.60
C PHE A 505 -2.98 -12.09 19.79
N ASN A 506 -3.57 -11.99 20.96
CA ASN A 506 -4.56 -10.96 21.31
C ASN A 506 -3.96 -9.83 22.18
N GLY A 507 -2.68 -9.89 22.50
CA GLY A 507 -2.00 -8.94 23.37
C GLY A 507 -1.39 -7.74 22.66
N ASN A 508 -0.52 -7.02 23.37
CA ASN A 508 0.21 -5.86 22.84
C ASN A 508 1.37 -6.29 21.94
N GLY A 509 1.24 -6.08 20.64
CA GLY A 509 2.27 -6.43 19.63
C GLY A 509 3.58 -5.63 19.74
N TYR A 510 3.59 -4.51 20.47
CA TYR A 510 4.81 -3.70 20.69
C TYR A 510 5.65 -4.17 21.85
N ASP A 511 5.16 -5.11 22.66
CA ASP A 511 5.90 -5.61 23.81
C ASP A 511 7.12 -6.43 23.37
N ASP A 512 8.31 -6.08 23.85
CA ASP A 512 9.53 -6.83 23.58
C ASP A 512 9.43 -8.29 24.07
N ALA A 513 8.67 -8.52 25.15
CA ALA A 513 8.38 -9.86 25.61
C ALA A 513 7.61 -10.69 24.60
N TRP A 514 6.65 -10.06 23.91
CA TRP A 514 5.94 -10.70 22.79
C TRP A 514 6.88 -11.05 21.63
N ILE A 515 7.70 -10.10 21.18
CA ILE A 515 8.64 -10.35 20.08
C ILE A 515 9.56 -11.52 20.41
N LYS A 516 10.04 -11.58 21.66
CA LYS A 516 10.86 -12.69 22.12
C LYS A 516 10.10 -14.02 22.17
N GLU A 517 8.88 -14.04 22.72
CA GLU A 517 8.01 -15.22 22.74
C GLU A 517 7.73 -15.70 21.32
N ALA A 518 7.33 -14.79 20.43
CA ALA A 518 6.99 -15.09 19.05
C ALA A 518 8.14 -15.77 18.30
N THR A 519 9.36 -15.26 18.46
CA THR A 519 10.54 -15.78 17.73
C THR A 519 11.16 -17.01 18.39
N GLU A 520 11.38 -16.99 19.72
CA GLU A 520 12.11 -18.03 20.40
C GLU A 520 11.25 -19.23 20.82
N GLN A 521 9.95 -19.02 21.14
CA GLN A 521 9.07 -20.07 21.64
C GLN A 521 8.07 -20.55 20.59
N ARG A 522 7.49 -19.62 19.80
CA ARG A 522 6.49 -19.95 18.78
C ARG A 522 7.08 -20.18 17.40
N GLY A 523 8.36 -19.84 17.17
CA GLY A 523 9.07 -20.01 15.89
C GLY A 523 8.48 -19.15 14.77
N LEU A 524 7.93 -17.98 15.10
CA LEU A 524 7.45 -17.00 14.13
C LEU A 524 8.64 -16.19 13.57
N LEU A 525 8.50 -15.69 12.35
CA LEU A 525 9.55 -14.96 11.68
C LEU A 525 9.54 -13.47 12.08
N ASN A 526 10.73 -12.89 12.24
CA ASN A 526 10.92 -11.46 12.46
C ASN A 526 11.80 -10.88 11.34
N LEU A 527 11.24 -10.70 10.16
CA LEU A 527 11.92 -10.15 8.99
C LEU A 527 11.84 -8.62 9.03
N ARG A 528 12.76 -8.01 9.77
CA ARG A 528 12.71 -6.59 10.13
C ARG A 528 12.86 -5.64 8.96
N THR A 529 13.68 -6.00 7.97
CA THR A 529 14.05 -5.14 6.84
C THR A 529 13.67 -5.76 5.51
N THR A 530 13.59 -4.93 4.49
CA THR A 530 13.35 -5.37 3.12
C THR A 530 14.39 -6.41 2.64
N PRO A 531 15.71 -6.22 2.84
CA PRO A 531 16.69 -7.25 2.51
C PRO A 531 16.50 -8.59 3.23
N ASP A 532 15.95 -8.58 4.46
CA ASP A 532 15.62 -9.82 5.19
C ASP A 532 14.43 -10.55 4.57
N ALA A 533 13.43 -9.80 4.12
CA ALA A 533 12.18 -10.36 3.61
C ALA A 533 12.29 -10.85 2.15
N MET A 534 12.98 -10.14 1.28
CA MET A 534 13.00 -10.41 -0.16
C MET A 534 13.48 -11.81 -0.54
N PRO A 535 14.53 -12.40 0.06
CA PRO A 535 14.97 -13.74 -0.30
C PRO A 535 13.91 -14.82 -0.12
N THR A 536 12.95 -14.63 0.76
CA THR A 536 11.87 -15.61 1.01
C THR A 536 11.01 -15.86 -0.22
N LEU A 537 10.93 -14.90 -1.17
CA LEU A 537 10.20 -15.08 -2.42
C LEU A 537 10.67 -16.31 -3.21
N LEU A 538 11.97 -16.61 -3.15
CA LEU A 538 12.58 -17.70 -3.89
C LEU A 538 12.75 -18.98 -3.06
N GLU A 539 12.23 -19.01 -1.81
CA GLU A 539 12.21 -20.24 -1.03
C GLU A 539 11.31 -21.29 -1.70
N LYS A 540 11.75 -22.54 -1.63
CA LYS A 540 11.10 -23.65 -2.32
C LYS A 540 9.60 -23.74 -2.02
N LYS A 541 9.18 -23.60 -0.76
CA LYS A 541 7.75 -23.66 -0.37
C LYS A 541 6.91 -22.59 -1.08
N ASN A 542 7.46 -21.38 -1.20
CA ASN A 542 6.80 -20.23 -1.79
C ASN A 542 6.74 -20.34 -3.33
N VAL A 543 7.85 -20.75 -3.94
CA VAL A 543 7.90 -21.03 -5.39
C VAL A 543 6.93 -22.15 -5.75
N ASP A 544 6.93 -23.27 -5.00
CA ASP A 544 6.04 -24.40 -5.24
C ASP A 544 4.55 -23.99 -5.13
N MET A 545 4.19 -23.20 -4.14
CA MET A 545 2.80 -22.72 -3.97
C MET A 545 2.40 -21.78 -5.12
N LEU A 546 3.18 -20.75 -5.39
CA LEU A 546 2.85 -19.73 -6.36
C LEU A 546 2.82 -20.26 -7.80
N THR A 547 3.73 -21.19 -8.14
CA THR A 547 3.76 -21.86 -9.44
C THR A 547 2.70 -22.96 -9.55
N GLY A 548 2.49 -23.74 -8.49
CA GLY A 548 1.47 -24.79 -8.42
C GLY A 548 0.05 -24.25 -8.58
N LEU A 549 -0.23 -23.06 -8.05
CA LEU A 549 -1.50 -22.34 -8.24
C LEU A 549 -1.55 -21.54 -9.55
N LYS A 550 -0.48 -21.54 -10.35
CA LYS A 550 -0.35 -20.77 -11.61
C LYS A 550 -0.51 -19.26 -11.44
N ILE A 551 -0.14 -18.73 -10.29
CA ILE A 551 -0.12 -17.28 -10.03
C ILE A 551 1.08 -16.66 -10.71
N PHE A 552 2.25 -17.29 -10.58
CA PHE A 552 3.50 -16.92 -11.23
C PHE A 552 4.15 -18.11 -11.92
N THR A 553 4.97 -17.82 -12.92
CA THR A 553 6.03 -18.74 -13.37
C THR A 553 7.27 -18.54 -12.52
N LYS A 554 8.19 -19.50 -12.54
CA LYS A 554 9.46 -19.36 -11.82
C LYS A 554 10.27 -18.17 -12.32
N ALA A 555 10.31 -17.96 -13.64
CA ALA A 555 10.99 -16.84 -14.25
C ALA A 555 10.40 -15.48 -13.81
N GLU A 556 9.06 -15.39 -13.70
CA GLU A 556 8.41 -14.18 -13.17
C GLU A 556 8.77 -13.91 -11.71
N LEU A 557 8.96 -14.93 -10.87
CA LEU A 557 9.38 -14.77 -9.47
C LEU A 557 10.83 -14.30 -9.37
N GLU A 558 11.74 -14.90 -10.14
CA GLU A 558 13.15 -14.51 -10.20
C GLU A 558 13.30 -13.06 -10.67
N SER A 559 12.56 -12.69 -11.71
CA SER A 559 12.53 -11.31 -12.21
C SER A 559 12.04 -10.31 -11.15
N ARG A 560 10.97 -10.63 -10.45
CA ARG A 560 10.42 -9.74 -9.40
C ARG A 560 11.37 -9.57 -8.24
N TYR A 561 12.03 -10.64 -7.82
CA TYR A 561 13.07 -10.57 -6.80
C TYR A 561 14.14 -9.54 -7.19
N GLU A 562 14.67 -9.67 -8.40
CA GLU A 562 15.71 -8.78 -8.91
C GLU A 562 15.25 -7.31 -8.96
N ILE A 563 14.07 -7.06 -9.53
CA ILE A 563 13.49 -5.70 -9.63
C ILE A 563 13.27 -5.09 -8.24
N MET A 564 12.74 -5.85 -7.29
CA MET A 564 12.44 -5.33 -5.95
C MET A 564 13.73 -5.02 -5.18
N MET A 565 14.74 -5.88 -5.28
CA MET A 565 16.06 -5.63 -4.68
C MET A 565 16.75 -4.41 -5.31
N GLU A 566 16.74 -4.30 -6.64
CA GLU A 566 17.26 -3.11 -7.33
C GLU A 566 16.53 -1.84 -6.90
N ASN A 567 15.22 -1.88 -6.76
CA ASN A 567 14.43 -0.73 -6.35
C ASN A 567 14.81 -0.26 -4.94
N TYR A 568 15.00 -1.20 -4.01
CA TYR A 568 15.50 -0.91 -2.66
C TYR A 568 16.88 -0.24 -2.71
N VAL A 569 17.83 -0.84 -3.44
CA VAL A 569 19.21 -0.32 -3.58
C VAL A 569 19.19 1.09 -4.18
N LYS A 570 18.45 1.31 -5.26
CA LYS A 570 18.35 2.61 -5.94
C LYS A 570 17.72 3.66 -5.03
N THR A 571 16.63 3.34 -4.33
CA THR A 571 15.93 4.27 -3.42
C THR A 571 16.86 4.76 -2.31
N VAL A 572 17.49 3.86 -1.56
CA VAL A 572 18.35 4.27 -0.44
C VAL A 572 19.63 4.97 -0.94
N THR A 573 20.15 4.58 -2.10
CA THR A 573 21.30 5.27 -2.71
C THR A 573 20.95 6.72 -3.10
N ILE A 574 19.73 6.97 -3.64
CA ILE A 574 19.25 8.34 -3.93
C ILE A 574 19.14 9.13 -2.64
N GLU A 575 18.60 8.55 -1.58
CA GLU A 575 18.52 9.21 -0.26
C GLU A 575 19.91 9.60 0.27
N ALA A 576 20.88 8.67 0.25
CA ALA A 576 22.24 8.94 0.70
C ALA A 576 22.91 10.05 -0.12
N GLN A 577 22.75 10.05 -1.45
CA GLN A 577 23.26 11.10 -2.32
C GLN A 577 22.61 12.45 -2.07
N THR A 578 21.29 12.46 -1.81
CA THR A 578 20.55 13.68 -1.46
C THR A 578 21.03 14.23 -0.11
N MET A 579 21.28 13.38 0.89
CA MET A 579 21.87 13.81 2.16
C MET A 579 23.23 14.49 1.96
N LEU A 580 24.11 13.87 1.15
CA LEU A 580 25.43 14.44 0.85
C LEU A 580 25.34 15.81 0.14
N ASP A 581 24.44 15.92 -0.84
CA ASP A 581 24.23 17.17 -1.57
C ASP A 581 23.73 18.30 -0.65
N MET A 582 22.70 18.02 0.17
CA MET A 582 22.16 18.98 1.14
C MET A 582 23.18 19.34 2.22
N THR A 583 23.93 18.37 2.72
CA THR A 583 24.95 18.63 3.75
C THR A 583 26.03 19.56 3.24
N ARG A 584 26.62 19.26 2.08
CA ARG A 584 27.77 20.02 1.55
C ARG A 584 27.40 21.38 0.97
N LYS A 585 26.24 21.47 0.31
CA LYS A 585 25.84 22.72 -0.38
C LYS A 585 24.96 23.65 0.45
N GLU A 586 24.31 23.12 1.49
CA GLU A 586 23.30 23.86 2.24
C GLU A 586 23.63 23.94 3.74
N ILE A 587 23.75 22.79 4.44
CA ILE A 587 23.89 22.76 5.90
C ILE A 587 25.25 23.32 6.34
N LEU A 588 26.35 22.75 5.83
CA LEU A 588 27.71 23.21 6.20
C LEU A 588 27.92 24.72 5.93
N PRO A 589 27.56 25.26 4.74
CA PRO A 589 27.65 26.68 4.49
C PRO A 589 26.80 27.53 5.42
N ALA A 590 25.59 27.10 5.77
CA ALA A 590 24.68 27.82 6.67
C ALA A 590 25.22 27.89 8.10
N VAL A 591 25.66 26.76 8.65
CA VAL A 591 26.27 26.68 9.99
C VAL A 591 27.55 27.50 10.05
N ALA A 592 28.42 27.41 9.05
CA ALA A 592 29.66 28.16 8.96
C ALA A 592 29.38 29.67 8.85
N GLY A 593 28.36 30.07 8.07
CA GLY A 593 27.93 31.47 7.93
C GLY A 593 27.49 32.08 9.27
N TYR A 594 26.66 31.35 10.03
CA TYR A 594 26.25 31.81 11.36
C TYR A 594 27.40 31.82 12.37
N THR A 595 28.27 30.79 12.35
CA THR A 595 29.47 30.76 13.18
C THR A 595 30.38 31.95 12.90
N LYS A 596 30.55 32.36 11.64
CA LYS A 596 31.28 33.55 11.24
C LYS A 596 30.65 34.81 11.83
N GLU A 597 29.32 35.01 11.73
CA GLU A 597 28.65 36.20 12.30
C GLU A 597 28.86 36.30 13.82
N LEU A 598 28.76 35.19 14.54
CA LEU A 598 29.00 35.17 15.99
C LEU A 598 30.47 35.47 16.32
N THR A 599 31.42 35.00 15.50
CA THR A 599 32.85 35.26 15.67
C THR A 599 33.17 36.72 15.44
N GLU A 600 32.59 37.37 14.43
CA GLU A 600 32.70 38.79 14.15
C GLU A 600 32.10 39.60 15.31
N THR A 601 30.95 39.20 15.83
CA THR A 601 30.31 39.83 17.01
C THR A 601 31.19 39.76 18.24
N LEU A 602 31.75 38.57 18.51
CA LEU A 602 32.69 38.37 19.63
C LEU A 602 33.94 39.26 19.50
N ALA A 603 34.53 39.31 18.32
CA ALA A 603 35.70 40.13 18.03
C ALA A 603 35.39 41.63 18.25
N ALA A 604 34.25 42.12 17.77
CA ALA A 604 33.81 43.51 17.96
C ALA A 604 33.58 43.83 19.46
N LYS A 605 32.94 42.96 20.23
CA LYS A 605 32.77 43.10 21.68
C LYS A 605 34.12 43.21 22.41
N ARG A 606 35.08 42.37 22.09
CA ARG A 606 36.40 42.31 22.68
C ARG A 606 37.26 43.52 22.31
N ALA A 607 37.09 44.06 21.13
CA ALA A 607 37.76 45.28 20.67
C ALA A 607 37.29 46.54 21.43
N ILE A 608 35.99 46.60 21.80
CA ILE A 608 35.41 47.73 22.55
C ILE A 608 35.79 47.63 24.04
N LEU A 609 35.55 46.48 24.66
CA LEU A 609 35.85 46.22 26.06
C LEU A 609 36.17 44.72 26.27
N PRO A 610 37.43 44.36 26.58
CA PRO A 610 37.83 42.96 26.74
C PRO A 610 37.07 42.18 27.80
N SER A 611 36.50 42.86 28.81
CA SER A 611 35.75 42.27 29.92
C SER A 611 34.24 42.11 29.64
N LEU A 612 33.73 42.55 28.47
CA LEU A 612 32.31 42.36 28.16
C LEU A 612 31.88 40.88 28.24
N PRO A 613 30.74 40.59 28.87
CA PRO A 613 30.21 39.21 28.89
C PRO A 613 29.97 38.70 27.47
N ALA A 614 30.48 37.52 27.16
CA ALA A 614 30.38 36.87 25.87
C ALA A 614 30.22 35.35 25.98
N LYS A 615 29.57 34.90 27.05
CA LYS A 615 29.35 33.46 27.30
C LYS A 615 28.55 32.79 26.21
N TYR A 616 27.53 33.50 25.70
CA TYR A 616 26.67 33.02 24.62
C TYR A 616 27.48 32.80 23.33
N GLU A 617 28.15 33.85 22.86
CA GLU A 617 28.90 33.78 21.62
C GLU A 617 29.99 32.71 21.69
N THR A 618 30.81 32.74 22.76
CA THR A 618 31.90 31.75 22.93
C THR A 618 31.39 30.33 22.99
N GLY A 619 30.31 30.08 23.77
CA GLY A 619 29.73 28.75 23.89
C GLY A 619 29.13 28.22 22.59
N THR A 620 28.40 29.11 21.87
CA THR A 620 27.77 28.73 20.61
C THR A 620 28.80 28.51 19.49
N ILE A 621 29.81 29.41 19.38
CA ILE A 621 30.92 29.23 18.42
C ILE A 621 31.63 27.88 18.65
N THR A 622 31.93 27.55 19.91
CA THR A 622 32.63 26.30 20.25
C THR A 622 31.82 25.10 19.83
N LYS A 623 30.51 25.09 20.14
CA LYS A 623 29.62 23.97 19.78
C LYS A 623 29.44 23.84 18.26
N LEU A 624 29.16 24.93 17.56
CA LEU A 624 28.97 24.92 16.11
C LEU A 624 30.24 24.56 15.36
N SER A 625 31.43 25.03 15.81
CA SER A 625 32.72 24.62 15.21
C SER A 625 32.96 23.12 15.37
N SER A 626 32.69 22.57 16.55
CA SER A 626 32.81 21.11 16.77
C SER A 626 31.80 20.32 15.92
N LEU A 627 30.58 20.81 15.75
CA LEU A 627 29.57 20.17 14.89
C LEU A 627 29.94 20.25 13.41
N LEU A 628 30.53 21.36 12.94
CA LEU A 628 31.03 21.47 11.55
C LEU A 628 32.02 20.37 11.23
N ASP A 629 33.02 20.12 12.11
CA ASP A 629 34.00 19.06 11.93
C ASP A 629 33.34 17.66 11.95
N GLN A 630 32.38 17.44 12.83
CA GLN A 630 31.64 16.17 12.91
C GLN A 630 30.74 15.92 11.69
N ILE A 631 30.05 16.96 11.20
CA ILE A 631 29.20 16.88 10.01
C ILE A 631 30.04 16.57 8.78
N ASP A 632 31.19 17.23 8.60
CA ASP A 632 32.10 17.02 7.49
C ASP A 632 32.65 15.59 7.49
N ALA A 633 33.14 15.12 8.66
CA ALA A 633 33.62 13.76 8.82
C ALA A 633 32.56 12.68 8.58
N ALA A 634 31.32 12.91 9.05
CA ALA A 634 30.20 11.97 8.83
C ALA A 634 29.77 11.95 7.36
N ALA A 635 29.80 13.09 6.68
CA ALA A 635 29.54 13.19 5.24
C ALA A 635 30.59 12.43 4.42
N ASP A 636 31.88 12.58 4.76
CA ASP A 636 32.96 11.84 4.09
C ASP A 636 32.86 10.32 4.28
N ASP A 637 32.51 9.86 5.50
CA ASP A 637 32.31 8.43 5.77
C ASP A 637 31.10 7.86 4.99
N LEU A 638 30.01 8.61 4.91
CA LEU A 638 28.83 8.23 4.11
C LEU A 638 29.19 8.17 2.61
N GLU A 639 29.91 9.17 2.09
CA GLU A 639 30.31 9.20 0.67
C GLU A 639 31.19 8.01 0.32
N LYS A 640 32.24 7.76 1.14
CA LYS A 640 33.14 6.62 0.97
C LYS A 640 32.36 5.29 0.93
N THR A 641 31.44 5.11 1.87
CA THR A 641 30.58 3.91 1.93
C THR A 641 29.69 3.80 0.71
N THR A 642 29.08 4.89 0.28
CA THR A 642 28.24 4.93 -0.92
C THR A 642 29.01 4.52 -2.18
N LEU A 643 30.25 5.00 -2.34
CA LEU A 643 31.11 4.63 -3.45
C LEU A 643 31.52 3.15 -3.41
N GLN A 644 31.82 2.62 -2.22
CA GLN A 644 32.14 1.21 -2.04
C GLN A 644 30.96 0.29 -2.44
N ILE A 645 29.75 0.63 -2.00
CA ILE A 645 28.55 -0.16 -2.32
C ILE A 645 28.21 -0.09 -3.82
N LYS A 646 28.39 1.06 -4.44
CA LYS A 646 28.18 1.20 -5.91
C LYS A 646 29.13 0.36 -6.76
N ALA A 647 30.25 -0.07 -6.21
CA ALA A 647 31.22 -0.93 -6.88
C ALA A 647 30.89 -2.44 -6.76
N ILE A 648 29.82 -2.80 -6.03
CA ILE A 648 29.38 -4.19 -5.85
C ILE A 648 28.47 -4.56 -7.03
N ASP A 649 28.79 -5.63 -7.74
CA ASP A 649 28.02 -6.13 -8.88
C ASP A 649 26.72 -6.82 -8.46
N SER A 650 26.73 -7.50 -7.31
CA SER A 650 25.56 -8.23 -6.80
C SER A 650 24.55 -7.29 -6.14
N VAL A 651 23.37 -7.21 -6.70
CA VAL A 651 22.24 -6.42 -6.16
C VAL A 651 21.87 -6.89 -4.75
N THR A 652 21.87 -8.19 -4.51
CA THR A 652 21.58 -8.76 -3.19
C THR A 652 22.63 -8.35 -2.16
N GLU A 653 23.91 -8.47 -2.48
CA GLU A 653 24.99 -8.02 -1.60
C GLU A 653 24.94 -6.51 -1.34
N SER A 654 24.68 -5.71 -2.38
CA SER A 654 24.49 -4.27 -2.25
C SER A 654 23.36 -3.92 -1.27
N ALA A 655 22.23 -4.62 -1.33
CA ALA A 655 21.11 -4.40 -0.43
C ALA A 655 21.46 -4.69 1.03
N PHE A 656 22.17 -5.78 1.31
CA PHE A 656 22.64 -6.09 2.66
C PHE A 656 23.69 -5.09 3.15
N GLN A 657 24.62 -4.66 2.30
CA GLN A 657 25.60 -3.62 2.66
C GLN A 657 24.93 -2.26 2.91
N ILE A 658 23.88 -1.93 2.19
CA ILE A 658 23.06 -0.74 2.47
C ILE A 658 22.46 -0.82 3.87
N ARG A 659 21.83 -1.94 4.22
CA ARG A 659 21.26 -2.16 5.56
C ARG A 659 22.29 -2.06 6.66
N ASP A 660 23.44 -2.74 6.48
CA ASP A 660 24.42 -2.95 7.55
C ASP A 660 25.46 -1.81 7.66
N ALA A 661 25.71 -1.09 6.57
CA ALA A 661 26.75 -0.06 6.54
C ALA A 661 26.25 1.33 6.17
N MET A 662 25.41 1.49 5.13
CA MET A 662 24.97 2.80 4.65
C MET A 662 23.93 3.43 5.56
N LEU A 663 22.86 2.72 5.92
CA LEU A 663 21.80 3.25 6.79
C LEU A 663 22.31 3.73 8.15
N PRO A 664 23.21 3.01 8.87
CA PRO A 664 23.81 3.53 10.10
C PRO A 664 24.59 4.84 9.91
N ARG A 665 25.29 5.01 8.78
CA ARG A 665 26.04 6.24 8.48
C ARG A 665 25.12 7.40 8.11
N MET A 666 24.04 7.14 7.37
CA MET A 666 22.98 8.12 7.13
C MET A 666 22.38 8.61 8.45
N ALA A 667 22.09 7.69 9.37
CA ALA A 667 21.60 8.02 10.70
C ALA A 667 22.62 8.87 11.51
N ALA A 668 23.90 8.51 11.47
CA ALA A 668 24.95 9.26 12.15
C ALA A 668 25.10 10.70 11.60
N LEU A 669 25.09 10.87 10.29
CA LEU A 669 25.12 12.20 9.65
C LEU A 669 23.87 13.02 10.04
N ARG A 670 22.69 12.41 10.04
CA ARG A 670 21.45 13.08 10.45
C ARG A 670 21.54 13.61 11.89
N VAL A 671 22.03 12.81 12.84
CA VAL A 671 22.12 13.21 14.25
C VAL A 671 22.90 14.51 14.42
N VAL A 672 24.09 14.62 13.84
CA VAL A 672 24.94 15.81 14.00
C VAL A 672 24.38 17.04 13.25
N CYS A 673 23.69 16.83 12.13
CA CYS A 673 23.00 17.91 11.42
C CYS A 673 21.77 18.41 12.20
N ASP A 674 20.95 17.49 12.73
CA ASP A 674 19.77 17.82 13.53
C ASP A 674 20.15 18.48 14.87
N GLU A 675 21.35 18.23 15.43
CA GLU A 675 21.89 18.97 16.58
C GLU A 675 22.32 20.41 16.21
N ALA A 676 22.79 20.63 15.00
CA ALA A 676 23.19 21.96 14.54
C ALA A 676 22.00 22.88 14.22
N GLU A 677 20.85 22.30 13.82
CA GLU A 677 19.64 23.06 13.44
C GLU A 677 19.18 24.02 14.55
N PRO A 678 18.89 23.60 15.80
CA PRO A 678 18.39 24.47 16.85
C PRO A 678 19.44 25.44 17.38
N LEU A 679 20.73 25.25 17.10
CA LEU A 679 21.81 26.13 17.47
C LEU A 679 22.09 27.19 16.40
N THR A 680 21.61 27.02 15.19
CA THR A 680 21.79 27.92 14.06
C THR A 680 20.61 28.87 13.95
N ALA A 681 20.86 30.19 13.84
CA ALA A 681 19.77 31.13 13.71
C ALA A 681 18.92 30.87 12.48
N GLU A 682 17.59 30.95 12.61
CA GLU A 682 16.61 30.61 11.60
C GLU A 682 16.89 31.23 10.23
N ARG A 683 17.34 32.47 10.17
CA ARG A 683 17.67 33.16 8.91
C ARG A 683 18.86 32.56 8.14
N PHE A 684 19.67 31.75 8.80
CA PHE A 684 20.78 31.01 8.18
C PHE A 684 20.39 29.58 7.78
N TRP A 685 19.39 28.97 8.48
CA TRP A 685 18.99 27.59 8.18
C TRP A 685 18.41 27.50 6.78
N PRO A 686 18.92 26.57 5.92
CA PRO A 686 18.74 26.69 4.48
C PRO A 686 17.36 26.20 3.96
N PHE A 687 16.60 25.46 4.76
CA PHE A 687 15.33 24.88 4.36
C PHE A 687 14.30 24.87 5.49
N PRO A 688 12.99 24.71 5.19
CA PRO A 688 11.93 24.69 6.20
C PRO A 688 12.12 23.60 7.24
N THR A 689 11.95 23.98 8.50
CA THR A 689 12.00 23.11 9.67
C THR A 689 10.69 22.37 9.89
N TYR A 690 10.66 21.37 10.79
CA TYR A 690 9.47 20.54 11.04
C TYR A 690 8.26 21.33 11.53
N ASP A 691 8.44 22.38 12.31
CA ASP A 691 7.35 23.26 12.74
C ASP A 691 6.63 23.92 11.54
N LYS A 692 7.38 24.34 10.51
CA LYS A 692 6.81 24.93 9.29
C LYS A 692 6.12 23.90 8.42
N LEU A 693 6.65 22.68 8.33
CA LEU A 693 6.09 21.62 7.51
C LEU A 693 4.82 21.02 8.15
N LEU A 694 4.87 20.70 9.43
CA LEU A 694 3.78 20.03 10.14
C LEU A 694 2.64 20.96 10.57
N PHE A 695 2.93 22.26 10.78
CA PHE A 695 1.95 23.23 11.27
C PHE A 695 1.69 24.39 10.30
N GLY A 696 2.29 24.37 9.11
CA GLY A 696 2.15 25.43 8.11
C GLY A 696 0.81 25.50 7.41
N VAL A 697 0.14 24.36 7.22
CA VAL A 697 -1.19 24.29 6.62
C VAL A 697 -2.25 24.70 7.64
N ARG A 698 -3.01 25.76 7.33
CA ARG A 698 -4.03 26.35 8.23
C ARG A 698 -5.39 26.43 7.55
#